data_01af9b820839a1dc0096a3df6c49cb35
#
_entry.id   01af9b820839a1dc0096a3df6c49cb35
#
_cell.length_a   1.000
_cell.length_b   1.000
_cell.length_c   1.000
_cell.angle_alpha   90.00
_cell.angle_beta   90.00
_cell.angle_gamma   90.00
#
_symmetry.space_group_name_H-M   'P 1'
#
loop_
_entity.id
_entity.type
_entity.pdbx_description
1 polymer ?
#
loop_
_entity_poly.entity_id
_entity_poly.type
_entity_poly.pdbx_seq_one_letter_code
_entity_poly.pdbx_strand_id
1 'polypeptide(L)'
;MKRITLFILALAAGTASGCTSQFIDDASYRDMVREDLASRAYVLDAAGVELGAMGLEQKELEAMEFLYAYMPLGDIVNQSPEYYLDHYRMTQKALEEMPWGENIPERELRHFVLPVRVNNENLDSARAVFYNELAPRVKEMSMYDAVLEVNHWCHEKAVYMPSDRRTSSPLATVKTAYGRCGEESTLLVAALRSVGIPARQVYTPRWAHTDSNHAWVEAWVDGEWYFLGACEPEPVLDLGWFNSPASRGMLMHTNVFGRYDGPEDKVRMTPIHTEINVISNYAPESADIQVNVLDQDGSVAEGAKVEFKIYNYSEFNTVATKYSDSDGKASLTAGLGDMMIYAAKDGKFGFAKVRYGEDSKVSIVLEYEEGAVIPHIEMEVVPPVENAQLPDVTPEQRAENTRRMEYEDSLRNAYVATFFDNESAMAYAQDFKKLWPDQDERVASILVDSRGNHSEITAFLKAAEENDRFSSALHILESLTEKDLRDTPKYVLDDYLYNLDSGEQSQYICCPRVDTELLRPYREYFKGNVPQSLVDTIVFHTPLFVKWCKDNLSMYDDLSLRYVQLDPKRIWETRLADKASREIFFVTMCRTFGVPAWMDPVTRVIKYFDTEEFKEYDVDFDAAQQTASPKGWLHLEYDEIPLLDDPKYQTHFTISKFDGTSFVLQNYGKADTWSSLFSRKAELDCGYYMLVSGSRMSAGNVLADIEFFTIEEGRTTDVNLVMRDATDQLRVIGSFDSEMKYLSLDGPGSDPSAAKVSSVLETTGRGYFAVALVDYGTEPVNHAFMDISAVASELEEWGRNILVVFASEDDYRKFRAQDFNLPSTVRYGIDLDGKMREMIASEMKLDKGGRLPLILVADTFNRVVFFSQGYSIGLGESLVRTSKAL
;
A
#
# COMPACT_ATOMS: atom_id res chain seq x y z
N MET A 1 14.76 28.17 37.10
CA MET A 1 14.37 27.50 38.37
C MET A 1 12.89 27.70 38.59
N LYS A 2 12.07 26.87 37.97
CA LYS A 2 10.63 26.74 38.25
C LYS A 2 10.38 25.36 38.81
N ARG A 3 9.60 25.31 39.88
CA ARG A 3 9.42 24.19 40.80
C ARG A 3 8.70 23.04 40.10
N ILE A 4 9.33 21.87 40.08
CA ILE A 4 8.68 20.59 39.81
C ILE A 4 7.81 20.27 41.04
N THR A 5 6.51 20.34 40.88
CA THR A 5 5.56 19.90 41.89
C THR A 5 5.23 18.45 41.64
N LEU A 6 5.83 17.57 42.42
CA LEU A 6 5.49 16.14 42.43
C LEU A 6 4.03 15.99 42.95
N PHE A 7 3.11 15.57 42.10
CA PHE A 7 1.79 15.13 42.56
C PHE A 7 1.87 13.67 42.99
N ILE A 8 1.99 13.47 44.30
CA ILE A 8 1.76 12.17 44.93
C ILE A 8 0.23 12.11 45.17
N LEU A 9 -0.48 11.27 44.41
CA LEU A 9 -1.86 10.94 44.69
C LEU A 9 -1.88 10.06 45.96
N ALA A 10 -2.42 10.59 47.01
CA ALA A 10 -2.74 9.83 48.22
C ALA A 10 -3.99 8.98 47.97
N LEU A 11 -3.84 7.66 47.96
CA LEU A 11 -4.95 6.69 47.99
C LEU A 11 -5.68 6.83 49.34
N ALA A 12 -6.89 7.35 49.32
CA ALA A 12 -7.83 7.20 50.44
C ALA A 12 -8.57 5.85 50.25
N ALA A 13 -8.18 4.85 51.05
CA ALA A 13 -8.88 3.57 51.11
C ALA A 13 -10.25 3.76 51.75
N GLY A 14 -11.29 3.80 50.92
CA GLY A 14 -12.68 3.62 51.30
C GLY A 14 -13.12 2.20 50.95
N THR A 15 -13.23 1.34 51.95
CA THR A 15 -13.78 -0.02 51.81
C THR A 15 -15.28 0.06 51.57
N ALA A 16 -15.70 0.06 50.32
CA ALA A 16 -17.03 -0.33 49.91
C ALA A 16 -16.88 -1.58 49.04
N SER A 17 -17.26 -2.75 49.57
CA SER A 17 -17.35 -4.01 48.82
C SER A 17 -18.52 -3.93 47.83
N GLY A 18 -18.29 -3.28 46.69
CA GLY A 18 -19.02 -3.53 45.48
C GLY A 18 -18.04 -4.23 44.53
N CYS A 19 -18.40 -5.35 43.95
CA CYS A 19 -17.63 -5.94 42.83
C CYS A 19 -17.57 -4.93 41.69
N THR A 20 -16.55 -4.06 41.68
CA THR A 20 -16.22 -3.24 40.55
C THR A 20 -15.52 -4.17 39.56
N SER A 21 -16.26 -4.65 38.56
CA SER A 21 -15.64 -5.43 37.48
C SER A 21 -14.60 -4.54 36.75
N GLN A 22 -13.41 -5.06 36.62
CA GLN A 22 -12.29 -4.39 35.96
C GLN A 22 -12.35 -4.65 34.46
N PHE A 23 -11.69 -3.80 33.66
CA PHE A 23 -11.50 -4.05 32.21
C PHE A 23 -10.25 -4.90 31.99
N ILE A 24 -9.22 -4.72 32.80
CA ILE A 24 -7.98 -5.52 32.79
C ILE A 24 -7.92 -6.30 34.12
N ASP A 25 -8.15 -7.60 34.10
CA ASP A 25 -8.16 -8.44 35.31
C ASP A 25 -6.74 -8.66 35.87
N ASP A 26 -5.72 -8.82 34.99
CA ASP A 26 -4.32 -8.95 35.41
C ASP A 26 -3.79 -7.65 36.00
N ALA A 27 -3.54 -7.67 37.32
CA ALA A 27 -3.06 -6.51 38.05
C ALA A 27 -1.66 -6.05 37.58
N SER A 28 -0.78 -7.00 37.20
CA SER A 28 0.58 -6.65 36.74
C SER A 28 0.54 -5.99 35.36
N TYR A 29 -0.33 -6.48 34.47
CA TYR A 29 -0.54 -5.86 33.16
C TYR A 29 -1.17 -4.47 33.30
N ARG A 30 -2.15 -4.31 34.18
CA ARG A 30 -2.79 -3.02 34.46
C ARG A 30 -1.80 -2.00 35.01
N ASP A 31 -0.90 -2.41 35.93
CA ASP A 31 0.14 -1.53 36.46
C ASP A 31 1.14 -1.14 35.35
N MET A 32 1.52 -2.05 34.48
CA MET A 32 2.35 -1.77 33.31
C MET A 32 1.68 -0.75 32.36
N VAL A 33 0.39 -0.90 32.05
CA VAL A 33 -0.37 0.08 31.26
C VAL A 33 -0.30 1.47 31.86
N ARG A 34 -0.44 1.59 33.19
CA ARG A 34 -0.36 2.86 33.90
C ARG A 34 1.04 3.46 33.91
N GLU A 35 2.08 2.65 33.99
CA GLU A 35 3.47 3.10 33.83
C GLU A 35 3.73 3.62 32.42
N ASP A 36 3.29 2.91 31.40
CA ASP A 36 3.43 3.32 30.01
C ASP A 36 2.64 4.63 29.72
N LEU A 37 1.41 4.75 30.26
CA LEU A 37 0.62 5.98 30.18
C LEU A 37 1.32 7.15 30.88
N ALA A 38 1.85 6.92 32.08
CA ALA A 38 2.56 7.95 32.85
C ALA A 38 3.82 8.45 32.12
N SER A 39 4.50 7.59 31.36
CA SER A 39 5.65 7.99 30.54
C SER A 39 5.29 9.02 29.46
N ARG A 40 4.01 9.12 29.10
CA ARG A 40 3.44 10.05 28.09
C ARG A 40 2.75 11.26 28.69
N ALA A 41 2.86 11.49 29.98
CA ALA A 41 2.14 12.57 30.66
C ALA A 41 2.33 13.95 29.99
N TYR A 42 3.54 14.26 29.48
CA TYR A 42 3.78 15.50 28.76
C TYR A 42 3.01 15.60 27.44
N VAL A 43 2.93 14.49 26.68
CA VAL A 43 2.19 14.44 25.41
C VAL A 43 0.69 14.62 25.67
N LEU A 44 0.15 13.95 26.69
CA LEU A 44 -1.26 14.04 27.07
C LEU A 44 -1.63 15.45 27.53
N ASP A 45 -0.80 16.07 28.39
CA ASP A 45 -0.98 17.44 28.85
C ASP A 45 -1.00 18.43 27.67
N ALA A 46 -0.01 18.34 26.78
CA ALA A 46 0.05 19.20 25.59
C ALA A 46 -1.12 18.98 24.62
N ALA A 47 -1.65 17.76 24.52
CA ALA A 47 -2.83 17.43 23.71
C ALA A 47 -4.15 17.84 24.41
N GLY A 48 -4.12 18.20 25.69
CA GLY A 48 -5.29 18.55 26.48
C GLY A 48 -6.10 17.34 26.96
N VAL A 49 -5.46 16.18 27.16
CA VAL A 49 -6.11 14.94 27.56
C VAL A 49 -6.08 14.78 29.08
N GLU A 50 -7.23 14.88 29.74
CA GLU A 50 -7.38 14.77 31.19
C GLU A 50 -8.41 13.68 31.56
N LEU A 51 -8.02 12.38 31.44
CA LEU A 51 -8.92 11.25 31.69
C LEU A 51 -9.59 11.30 33.08
N GLY A 52 -8.86 11.74 34.10
CA GLY A 52 -9.37 11.89 35.46
C GLY A 52 -10.47 12.93 35.62
N ALA A 53 -10.58 13.90 34.71
CA ALA A 53 -11.63 14.92 34.73
C ALA A 53 -12.92 14.51 34.00
N MET A 54 -12.90 13.42 33.24
CA MET A 54 -14.05 12.98 32.42
C MET A 54 -15.18 12.30 33.21
N GLY A 55 -14.96 11.96 34.50
CA GLY A 55 -15.98 11.31 35.33
C GLY A 55 -16.30 9.87 34.91
N LEU A 56 -15.29 9.14 34.40
CA LEU A 56 -15.40 7.81 33.87
C LEU A 56 -15.69 6.77 34.98
N GLU A 57 -16.45 5.73 34.64
CA GLU A 57 -16.53 4.50 35.44
C GLU A 57 -15.20 3.74 35.39
N GLN A 58 -14.96 2.81 36.38
CA GLN A 58 -13.66 2.09 36.47
C GLN A 58 -13.25 1.37 35.19
N LYS A 59 -14.20 0.66 34.53
CA LYS A 59 -13.94 -0.03 33.27
C LYS A 59 -13.64 0.93 32.11
N GLU A 60 -14.40 2.04 32.05
CA GLU A 60 -14.17 3.08 31.05
C GLU A 60 -12.78 3.68 31.23
N LEU A 61 -12.40 4.00 32.48
CA LEU A 61 -11.08 4.56 32.79
C LEU A 61 -9.96 3.59 32.37
N GLU A 62 -10.01 2.33 32.75
CA GLU A 62 -8.97 1.34 32.41
C GLU A 62 -8.88 1.11 30.90
N ALA A 63 -10.00 1.08 30.16
CA ALA A 63 -10.00 0.99 28.70
C ALA A 63 -9.39 2.24 28.05
N MET A 64 -9.73 3.43 28.56
CA MET A 64 -9.15 4.69 28.07
C MET A 64 -7.66 4.80 28.43
N GLU A 65 -7.24 4.36 29.64
CA GLU A 65 -5.83 4.24 30.02
C GLU A 65 -5.08 3.35 29.04
N PHE A 66 -5.62 2.18 28.65
CA PHE A 66 -5.04 1.28 27.68
C PHE A 66 -4.93 1.92 26.28
N LEU A 67 -6.00 2.53 25.77
CA LEU A 67 -5.99 3.19 24.46
C LEU A 67 -4.93 4.30 24.41
N TYR A 68 -4.91 5.20 25.39
CA TYR A 68 -3.95 6.30 25.42
C TYR A 68 -2.51 5.87 25.74
N ALA A 69 -2.32 4.73 26.40
CA ALA A 69 -1.00 4.16 26.61
C ALA A 69 -0.40 3.61 25.29
N TYR A 70 -1.20 3.27 24.27
CA TYR A 70 -0.70 2.54 23.11
C TYR A 70 -1.16 3.08 21.74
N MET A 71 -1.89 4.19 21.69
CA MET A 71 -2.21 4.80 20.41
C MET A 71 -1.04 5.64 19.87
N PRO A 72 -0.90 5.79 18.55
CA PRO A 72 0.08 6.65 17.91
C PRO A 72 -0.09 8.13 18.30
N LEU A 73 0.99 8.90 18.18
CA LEU A 73 0.99 10.33 18.48
C LEU A 73 -0.10 11.09 17.70
N GLY A 74 -0.25 10.76 16.39
CA GLY A 74 -1.29 11.38 15.56
C GLY A 74 -2.70 11.16 16.09
N ASP A 75 -2.99 9.98 16.66
CA ASP A 75 -4.30 9.67 17.23
C ASP A 75 -4.53 10.43 18.54
N ILE A 76 -3.51 10.51 19.41
CA ILE A 76 -3.58 11.29 20.66
C ILE A 76 -3.90 12.76 20.38
N VAL A 77 -3.29 13.32 19.35
CA VAL A 77 -3.34 14.75 19.06
C VAL A 77 -4.55 15.15 18.21
N ASN A 78 -4.92 14.32 17.21
CA ASN A 78 -5.92 14.71 16.21
C ASN A 78 -7.37 14.46 16.66
N GLN A 79 -7.61 13.53 17.61
CA GLN A 79 -8.95 13.14 18.04
C GLN A 79 -9.23 13.56 19.48
N SER A 80 -10.50 13.76 19.80
CA SER A 80 -10.90 14.08 21.17
C SER A 80 -11.05 12.83 22.04
N PRO A 81 -10.93 12.95 23.39
CA PRO A 81 -11.18 11.83 24.29
C PRO A 81 -12.60 11.27 24.19
N GLU A 82 -13.59 12.09 23.90
CA GLU A 82 -14.98 11.68 23.73
C GLU A 82 -15.14 10.70 22.57
N TYR A 83 -14.40 10.89 21.47
CA TYR A 83 -14.38 9.96 20.33
C TYR A 83 -13.98 8.54 20.75
N TYR A 84 -12.94 8.41 21.58
CA TYR A 84 -12.48 7.11 22.07
C TYR A 84 -13.41 6.52 23.12
N LEU A 85 -14.02 7.35 23.96
CA LEU A 85 -15.01 6.90 24.94
C LEU A 85 -16.28 6.36 24.27
N ASP A 86 -16.77 7.05 23.24
CA ASP A 86 -17.91 6.56 22.44
C ASP A 86 -17.58 5.25 21.73
N HIS A 87 -16.37 5.13 21.22
CA HIS A 87 -15.89 3.88 20.62
C HIS A 87 -15.85 2.72 21.63
N TYR A 88 -15.35 2.95 22.84
CA TYR A 88 -15.37 1.96 23.91
C TYR A 88 -16.82 1.56 24.28
N ARG A 89 -17.70 2.54 24.45
CA ARG A 89 -19.12 2.27 24.78
C ARG A 89 -19.82 1.44 23.71
N MET A 90 -19.53 1.70 22.45
CA MET A 90 -20.05 0.85 21.36
C MET A 90 -19.46 -0.56 21.40
N THR A 91 -18.20 -0.72 21.80
CA THR A 91 -17.59 -2.04 22.03
C THR A 91 -18.31 -2.79 23.13
N GLN A 92 -18.56 -2.16 24.29
CA GLN A 92 -19.29 -2.78 25.39
C GLN A 92 -20.71 -3.18 24.98
N LYS A 93 -21.42 -2.32 24.27
CA LYS A 93 -22.74 -2.61 23.74
C LYS A 93 -22.73 -3.85 22.83
N ALA A 94 -21.75 -3.98 21.96
CA ALA A 94 -21.62 -5.15 21.09
C ALA A 94 -21.40 -6.43 21.92
N LEU A 95 -20.53 -6.39 22.91
CA LEU A 95 -20.29 -7.54 23.80
C LEU A 95 -21.51 -7.95 24.63
N GLU A 96 -22.33 -6.99 25.07
CA GLU A 96 -23.57 -7.25 25.83
C GLU A 96 -24.69 -7.84 24.97
N GLU A 97 -24.77 -7.45 23.68
CA GLU A 97 -25.86 -7.81 22.79
C GLU A 97 -25.58 -9.01 21.87
N MET A 98 -24.31 -9.36 21.64
CA MET A 98 -23.93 -10.48 20.76
C MET A 98 -23.78 -11.80 21.52
N PRO A 99 -24.18 -12.95 20.93
CA PRO A 99 -24.15 -14.26 21.60
C PRO A 99 -22.76 -14.71 22.08
N TRP A 100 -21.71 -14.24 21.47
CA TRP A 100 -20.31 -14.59 21.77
C TRP A 100 -19.64 -13.65 22.77
N GLY A 101 -20.26 -12.51 23.11
CA GLY A 101 -19.59 -11.44 23.86
C GLY A 101 -19.01 -11.85 25.20
N GLU A 102 -19.72 -12.72 25.97
CA GLU A 102 -19.24 -13.26 27.25
C GLU A 102 -18.08 -14.28 27.10
N ASN A 103 -17.86 -14.82 25.90
CA ASN A 103 -16.85 -15.86 25.63
C ASN A 103 -15.52 -15.32 25.11
N ILE A 104 -15.44 -14.01 24.83
CA ILE A 104 -14.21 -13.39 24.33
C ILE A 104 -13.20 -13.24 25.49
N PRO A 105 -12.00 -13.86 25.39
CA PRO A 105 -10.99 -13.71 26.42
C PRO A 105 -10.49 -12.24 26.49
N GLU A 106 -10.09 -11.80 27.67
CA GLU A 106 -9.65 -10.42 27.90
C GLU A 106 -8.52 -9.98 26.95
N ARG A 107 -7.55 -10.86 26.68
CA ARG A 107 -6.43 -10.54 25.75
C ARG A 107 -6.93 -10.26 24.34
N GLU A 108 -7.80 -11.09 23.80
CA GLU A 108 -8.39 -10.94 22.48
C GLU A 108 -9.30 -9.70 22.42
N LEU A 109 -10.06 -9.45 23.48
CA LEU A 109 -10.84 -8.22 23.61
C LEU A 109 -9.96 -6.96 23.57
N ARG A 110 -8.93 -6.94 24.43
CA ARG A 110 -8.04 -5.80 24.61
C ARG A 110 -7.24 -5.46 23.36
N HIS A 111 -6.76 -6.47 22.62
CA HIS A 111 -5.88 -6.25 21.47
C HIS A 111 -6.57 -6.30 20.10
N PHE A 112 -7.70 -7.01 19.97
CA PHE A 112 -8.30 -7.29 18.67
C PHE A 112 -9.77 -6.90 18.52
N VAL A 113 -10.41 -6.35 19.59
CA VAL A 113 -11.76 -5.77 19.51
C VAL A 113 -11.73 -4.29 19.89
N LEU A 114 -11.12 -3.95 21.04
CA LEU A 114 -11.11 -2.57 21.56
C LEU A 114 -10.36 -1.57 20.67
N PRO A 115 -9.17 -1.84 20.11
CA PRO A 115 -8.45 -0.81 19.37
C PRO A 115 -9.28 -0.25 18.22
N VAL A 116 -9.30 1.09 18.11
CA VAL A 116 -9.96 1.77 16.99
C VAL A 116 -9.22 1.47 15.71
N ARG A 117 -7.91 1.69 15.73
CA ARG A 117 -7.02 1.52 14.61
C ARG A 117 -6.74 0.05 14.31
N VAL A 118 -6.81 -0.29 13.04
CA VAL A 118 -6.47 -1.62 12.52
C VAL A 118 -4.98 -1.67 12.16
N ASN A 119 -4.52 -0.69 11.39
CA ASN A 119 -3.13 -0.53 10.99
C ASN A 119 -2.79 0.98 10.89
N ASN A 120 -2.79 1.55 9.69
CA ASN A 120 -2.42 2.96 9.43
C ASN A 120 -3.49 3.74 8.68
N GLU A 121 -4.72 3.27 8.68
CA GLU A 121 -5.88 3.90 8.04
C GLU A 121 -6.22 5.26 8.65
N ASN A 122 -6.90 6.10 7.88
CA ASN A 122 -7.54 7.27 8.45
C ASN A 122 -8.72 6.85 9.34
N LEU A 123 -8.89 7.51 10.47
CA LEU A 123 -9.94 7.19 11.44
C LEU A 123 -11.24 7.92 11.13
N ASP A 124 -12.37 7.24 11.39
CA ASP A 124 -13.73 7.77 11.33
C ASP A 124 -14.65 7.13 12.38
N SER A 125 -15.95 7.37 12.28
CA SER A 125 -16.97 6.86 13.21
C SER A 125 -17.60 5.53 12.74
N ALA A 126 -16.90 4.71 12.00
CA ALA A 126 -17.42 3.48 11.37
C ALA A 126 -18.06 2.51 12.38
N ARG A 127 -17.50 2.37 13.59
CA ARG A 127 -17.97 1.38 14.56
C ARG A 127 -19.48 1.47 14.85
N ALA A 128 -19.99 2.65 15.11
CA ALA A 128 -21.42 2.85 15.39
C ALA A 128 -22.29 2.62 14.15
N VAL A 129 -21.81 3.03 12.99
CA VAL A 129 -22.52 2.85 11.71
C VAL A 129 -22.61 1.36 11.37
N PHE A 130 -21.48 0.66 11.41
CA PHE A 130 -21.40 -0.77 11.09
C PHE A 130 -22.15 -1.63 12.09
N TYR A 131 -22.07 -1.33 13.39
CA TYR A 131 -22.86 -2.02 14.39
C TYR A 131 -24.37 -1.97 14.06
N ASN A 132 -24.89 -0.79 13.73
CA ASN A 132 -26.32 -0.64 13.44
C ASN A 132 -26.77 -1.41 12.19
N GLU A 133 -25.90 -1.59 11.20
CA GLU A 133 -26.20 -2.39 10.01
C GLU A 133 -26.02 -3.90 10.25
N LEU A 134 -24.99 -4.29 10.97
CA LEU A 134 -24.57 -5.70 11.10
C LEU A 134 -25.23 -6.43 12.27
N ALA A 135 -25.42 -5.78 13.43
CA ALA A 135 -25.99 -6.45 14.60
C ALA A 135 -27.34 -7.16 14.31
N PRO A 136 -28.30 -6.54 13.60
CA PRO A 136 -29.54 -7.24 13.24
C PRO A 136 -29.34 -8.45 12.31
N ARG A 137 -28.24 -8.49 11.53
CA ARG A 137 -27.94 -9.59 10.60
C ARG A 137 -27.32 -10.79 11.30
N VAL A 138 -26.44 -10.56 12.30
CA VAL A 138 -25.59 -11.62 12.84
C VAL A 138 -25.97 -12.13 14.22
N LYS A 139 -26.82 -11.43 14.98
CA LYS A 139 -27.15 -11.76 16.39
C LYS A 139 -27.79 -13.13 16.66
N GLU A 140 -28.29 -13.78 15.62
CA GLU A 140 -28.89 -15.12 15.72
C GLU A 140 -27.98 -16.21 15.13
N MET A 141 -26.75 -15.86 14.70
CA MET A 141 -25.79 -16.74 14.04
C MET A 141 -24.77 -17.31 15.05
N SER A 142 -24.09 -18.39 14.66
CA SER A 142 -22.83 -18.78 15.28
C SER A 142 -21.75 -17.73 14.97
N MET A 143 -20.67 -17.70 15.77
CA MET A 143 -19.56 -16.77 15.48
C MET A 143 -18.93 -17.05 14.11
N TYR A 144 -18.80 -18.35 13.75
CA TYR A 144 -18.29 -18.80 12.45
C TYR A 144 -19.12 -18.25 11.29
N ASP A 145 -20.44 -18.44 11.35
CA ASP A 145 -21.36 -17.97 10.31
C ASP A 145 -21.41 -16.43 10.26
N ALA A 146 -21.30 -15.78 11.42
CA ALA A 146 -21.26 -14.32 11.50
C ALA A 146 -20.01 -13.73 10.82
N VAL A 147 -18.84 -14.37 10.94
CA VAL A 147 -17.62 -13.94 10.24
C VAL A 147 -17.82 -13.99 8.72
N LEU A 148 -18.38 -15.07 8.20
CA LEU A 148 -18.70 -15.21 6.77
C LEU A 148 -19.72 -14.15 6.34
N GLU A 149 -20.80 -13.95 7.12
CA GLU A 149 -21.86 -12.98 6.82
C GLU A 149 -21.33 -11.53 6.78
N VAL A 150 -20.44 -11.17 7.71
CA VAL A 150 -19.80 -9.84 7.73
C VAL A 150 -18.94 -9.64 6.48
N ASN A 151 -18.23 -10.65 6.00
CA ASN A 151 -17.45 -10.55 4.77
C ASN A 151 -18.34 -10.39 3.53
N HIS A 152 -19.45 -11.11 3.45
CA HIS A 152 -20.47 -10.89 2.43
C HIS A 152 -21.03 -9.46 2.47
N TRP A 153 -21.29 -8.90 3.67
CA TRP A 153 -21.67 -7.50 3.80
C TRP A 153 -20.59 -6.54 3.31
N CYS A 154 -19.30 -6.83 3.54
CA CYS A 154 -18.22 -6.02 2.99
C CYS A 154 -18.19 -6.06 1.46
N HIS A 155 -18.45 -7.22 0.84
CA HIS A 155 -18.57 -7.35 -0.62
C HIS A 155 -19.77 -6.58 -1.19
N GLU A 156 -20.88 -6.45 -0.46
CA GLU A 156 -21.98 -5.53 -0.83
C GLU A 156 -21.51 -4.07 -0.93
N LYS A 157 -20.46 -3.68 -0.18
CA LYS A 157 -20.03 -2.28 -0.04
C LYS A 157 -18.85 -1.92 -0.94
N ALA A 158 -17.88 -2.79 -1.10
CA ALA A 158 -16.64 -2.47 -1.80
C ALA A 158 -16.06 -3.68 -2.54
N VAL A 159 -15.25 -3.39 -3.57
CA VAL A 159 -14.44 -4.35 -4.32
C VAL A 159 -13.03 -3.81 -4.50
N TYR A 160 -12.10 -4.72 -4.82
CA TYR A 160 -10.71 -4.38 -5.05
C TYR A 160 -10.52 -3.37 -6.19
N MET A 161 -9.72 -2.34 -5.92
CA MET A 161 -9.17 -1.43 -6.92
C MET A 161 -7.82 -0.88 -6.45
N PRO A 162 -6.74 -1.01 -7.24
CA PRO A 162 -5.46 -0.42 -6.90
C PRO A 162 -5.54 1.10 -6.80
N SER A 163 -4.79 1.70 -5.90
CA SER A 163 -4.78 3.15 -5.67
C SER A 163 -3.50 3.59 -4.97
N ASP A 164 -3.40 4.86 -4.56
CA ASP A 164 -2.23 5.43 -3.88
C ASP A 164 -1.95 4.81 -2.49
N ARG A 165 -0.86 5.26 -1.84
CA ARG A 165 -0.33 4.67 -0.60
C ARG A 165 -1.16 4.96 0.65
N ARG A 166 -1.93 6.04 0.66
CA ARG A 166 -2.76 6.41 1.82
C ARG A 166 -3.84 5.36 2.04
N THR A 167 -4.07 4.92 3.26
CA THR A 167 -5.16 4.00 3.60
C THR A 167 -6.37 4.82 4.01
N SER A 168 -7.44 4.76 3.21
CA SER A 168 -8.71 5.45 3.48
C SER A 168 -9.37 4.91 4.75
N SER A 169 -10.24 5.72 5.34
CA SER A 169 -11.07 5.26 6.46
C SER A 169 -12.13 4.25 6.01
N PRO A 170 -12.65 3.41 6.91
CA PRO A 170 -13.67 2.42 6.57
C PRO A 170 -14.93 3.02 5.91
N LEU A 171 -15.43 4.17 6.40
CA LEU A 171 -16.58 4.84 5.77
C LEU A 171 -16.24 5.46 4.42
N ALA A 172 -15.02 5.95 4.24
CA ALA A 172 -14.57 6.45 2.93
C ALA A 172 -14.49 5.31 1.91
N THR A 173 -14.03 4.12 2.32
CA THR A 173 -14.02 2.92 1.47
C THR A 173 -15.44 2.54 1.04
N VAL A 174 -16.40 2.51 1.97
CA VAL A 174 -17.83 2.29 1.65
C VAL A 174 -18.36 3.37 0.70
N LYS A 175 -18.09 4.65 0.98
CA LYS A 175 -18.52 5.78 0.14
C LYS A 175 -17.99 5.68 -1.29
N THR A 176 -16.77 5.21 -1.44
CA THR A 176 -16.09 5.06 -2.73
C THR A 176 -16.54 3.80 -3.48
N ALA A 177 -17.01 2.77 -2.76
CA ALA A 177 -17.27 1.41 -3.23
C ALA A 177 -16.04 0.69 -3.79
N TYR A 178 -14.84 1.20 -3.53
CA TYR A 178 -13.55 0.63 -3.92
C TYR A 178 -12.54 0.69 -2.77
N GLY A 179 -11.65 -0.30 -2.73
CA GLY A 179 -10.48 -0.30 -1.87
C GLY A 179 -9.36 -1.18 -2.44
N ARG A 180 -8.09 -0.85 -2.18
CA ARG A 180 -7.02 -1.83 -2.34
C ARG A 180 -7.05 -2.80 -1.15
N CYS A 181 -6.28 -3.87 -1.18
CA CYS A 181 -6.26 -4.88 -0.12
C CYS A 181 -6.07 -4.30 1.31
N GLY A 182 -5.33 -3.19 1.45
CA GLY A 182 -5.17 -2.49 2.72
C GLY A 182 -6.46 -1.85 3.24
N GLU A 183 -7.28 -1.23 2.36
CA GLU A 183 -8.59 -0.67 2.72
C GLU A 183 -9.63 -1.76 2.94
N GLU A 184 -9.68 -2.79 2.09
CA GLU A 184 -10.64 -3.89 2.22
C GLU A 184 -10.45 -4.65 3.52
N SER A 185 -9.19 -5.00 3.86
CA SER A 185 -8.90 -5.68 5.13
C SER A 185 -9.16 -4.77 6.34
N THR A 186 -8.92 -3.47 6.25
CA THR A 186 -9.29 -2.51 7.29
C THR A 186 -10.81 -2.42 7.45
N LEU A 187 -11.57 -2.39 6.36
CA LEU A 187 -13.04 -2.39 6.37
C LEU A 187 -13.58 -3.65 7.07
N LEU A 188 -13.11 -4.83 6.69
CA LEU A 188 -13.56 -6.09 7.26
C LEU A 188 -13.20 -6.22 8.75
N VAL A 189 -11.97 -5.85 9.16
CA VAL A 189 -11.59 -5.85 10.58
C VAL A 189 -12.46 -4.88 11.38
N ALA A 190 -12.69 -3.65 10.88
CA ALA A 190 -13.55 -2.68 11.55
C ALA A 190 -15.00 -3.18 11.66
N ALA A 191 -15.52 -3.85 10.63
CA ALA A 191 -16.85 -4.46 10.62
C ALA A 191 -16.98 -5.59 11.64
N LEU A 192 -16.03 -6.54 11.66
CA LEU A 192 -16.01 -7.64 12.64
C LEU A 192 -15.91 -7.12 14.08
N ARG A 193 -14.98 -6.19 14.33
CA ARG A 193 -14.82 -5.56 15.65
C ARG A 193 -16.07 -4.78 16.08
N SER A 194 -16.86 -4.25 15.15
CA SER A 194 -18.10 -3.52 15.47
C SER A 194 -19.16 -4.40 16.12
N VAL A 195 -19.18 -5.70 15.81
CA VAL A 195 -20.06 -6.70 16.41
C VAL A 195 -19.35 -7.57 17.46
N GLY A 196 -18.22 -7.10 17.99
CA GLY A 196 -17.50 -7.74 19.09
C GLY A 196 -16.69 -8.98 18.71
N ILE A 197 -16.44 -9.25 17.43
CA ILE A 197 -15.60 -10.36 16.98
C ILE A 197 -14.14 -9.90 16.93
N PRO A 198 -13.19 -10.57 17.64
CA PRO A 198 -11.79 -10.24 17.55
C PRO A 198 -11.27 -10.49 16.12
N ALA A 199 -10.64 -9.47 15.54
CA ALA A 199 -10.11 -9.55 14.19
C ALA A 199 -8.84 -8.71 14.06
N ARG A 200 -7.96 -9.16 13.15
CA ARG A 200 -6.68 -8.49 12.87
C ARG A 200 -6.38 -8.51 11.38
N GLN A 201 -5.73 -7.46 10.90
CA GLN A 201 -5.18 -7.43 9.55
C GLN A 201 -3.88 -8.23 9.54
N VAL A 202 -3.74 -9.14 8.60
CA VAL A 202 -2.48 -9.79 8.28
C VAL A 202 -1.96 -9.24 6.97
N TYR A 203 -0.66 -8.97 6.88
CA TYR A 203 -0.05 -8.54 5.64
C TYR A 203 1.30 -9.21 5.41
N THR A 204 1.56 -9.56 4.16
CA THR A 204 2.90 -9.83 3.70
C THR A 204 3.47 -8.53 3.12
N PRO A 205 4.53 -7.97 3.70
CA PRO A 205 5.07 -6.70 3.26
C PRO A 205 5.60 -6.79 1.81
N ARG A 206 6.13 -7.96 1.44
CA ARG A 206 6.60 -8.29 0.10
C ARG A 206 6.50 -9.80 -0.15
N TRP A 207 5.98 -10.17 -1.31
CA TRP A 207 6.11 -11.54 -1.79
C TRP A 207 7.55 -11.84 -2.25
N ALA A 208 8.08 -13.01 -1.97
CA ALA A 208 9.40 -13.42 -2.49
C ALA A 208 9.33 -13.90 -3.95
N HIS A 209 8.21 -14.50 -4.36
CA HIS A 209 8.04 -15.14 -5.65
C HIS A 209 7.45 -14.21 -6.74
N THR A 210 6.98 -13.02 -6.39
CA THR A 210 6.40 -12.04 -7.32
C THR A 210 6.54 -10.62 -6.80
N ASP A 211 6.55 -9.62 -7.68
CA ASP A 211 6.71 -8.20 -7.33
C ASP A 211 5.39 -7.58 -6.91
N SER A 212 4.99 -7.85 -5.67
CA SER A 212 3.76 -7.37 -5.06
C SER A 212 3.81 -7.52 -3.53
N ASN A 213 2.74 -7.14 -2.88
CA ASN A 213 2.41 -7.38 -1.48
C ASN A 213 0.92 -7.70 -1.36
N HIS A 214 0.46 -8.14 -0.20
CA HIS A 214 -0.96 -8.38 0.03
C HIS A 214 -1.32 -8.19 1.50
N ALA A 215 -2.61 -7.89 1.75
CA ALA A 215 -3.19 -7.82 3.08
C ALA A 215 -4.56 -8.49 3.08
N TRP A 216 -4.87 -9.22 4.16
CA TRP A 216 -6.12 -9.92 4.38
C TRP A 216 -6.49 -9.90 5.86
N VAL A 217 -7.42 -10.74 6.31
CA VAL A 217 -7.93 -10.70 7.68
C VAL A 217 -7.80 -12.07 8.34
N GLU A 218 -7.47 -12.08 9.62
CA GLU A 218 -7.75 -13.19 10.53
C GLU A 218 -8.84 -12.78 11.52
N ALA A 219 -9.81 -13.68 11.74
CA ALA A 219 -10.86 -13.57 12.73
C ALA A 219 -10.71 -14.68 13.76
N TRP A 220 -10.86 -14.33 15.05
CA TRP A 220 -10.86 -15.30 16.13
C TRP A 220 -12.28 -15.88 16.30
N VAL A 221 -12.41 -17.20 16.25
CA VAL A 221 -13.68 -17.92 16.37
C VAL A 221 -13.51 -19.04 17.38
N ASP A 222 -14.19 -18.94 18.50
CA ASP A 222 -14.31 -19.99 19.53
C ASP A 222 -12.97 -20.62 20.01
N GLY A 223 -11.87 -19.84 19.99
CA GLY A 223 -10.57 -20.25 20.51
C GLY A 223 -9.46 -20.34 19.46
N GLU A 224 -9.79 -20.22 18.17
CA GLU A 224 -8.85 -20.38 17.06
C GLU A 224 -8.90 -19.19 16.10
N TRP A 225 -7.79 -18.91 15.42
CA TRP A 225 -7.69 -17.90 14.39
C TRP A 225 -7.90 -18.51 13.01
N TYR A 226 -8.82 -17.97 12.24
CA TYR A 226 -9.11 -18.34 10.84
C TYR A 226 -8.87 -17.16 9.93
N PHE A 227 -8.34 -17.40 8.74
CA PHE A 227 -8.14 -16.34 7.77
C PHE A 227 -9.24 -16.30 6.69
N LEU A 228 -9.38 -15.12 6.06
CA LEU A 228 -10.31 -14.90 4.94
C LEU A 228 -9.85 -13.69 4.11
N GLY A 229 -10.15 -13.71 2.81
CA GLY A 229 -9.98 -12.56 1.91
C GLY A 229 -11.02 -11.48 2.23
N ALA A 230 -10.59 -10.25 2.36
CA ALA A 230 -11.48 -9.15 2.69
C ALA A 230 -12.26 -8.68 1.46
N CYS A 231 -13.57 -8.50 1.59
CA CYS A 231 -14.51 -8.21 0.49
C CYS A 231 -14.50 -9.28 -0.62
N GLU A 232 -13.93 -10.44 -0.35
CA GLU A 232 -13.84 -11.59 -1.25
C GLU A 232 -14.40 -12.83 -0.54
N PRO A 233 -15.72 -12.92 -0.31
CA PRO A 233 -16.31 -14.00 0.47
C PRO A 233 -16.14 -15.35 -0.19
N GLU A 234 -15.67 -16.32 0.59
CA GLU A 234 -15.55 -17.72 0.24
C GLU A 234 -16.56 -18.56 1.07
N PRO A 235 -16.91 -19.79 0.64
CA PRO A 235 -17.92 -20.59 1.33
C PRO A 235 -17.52 -21.04 2.73
N VAL A 236 -16.22 -21.04 3.03
CA VAL A 236 -15.65 -21.50 4.31
C VAL A 236 -14.45 -20.62 4.67
N LEU A 237 -14.11 -20.57 5.95
CA LEU A 237 -12.89 -19.91 6.41
C LEU A 237 -11.63 -20.70 6.01
N ASP A 238 -10.45 -20.10 6.11
CA ASP A 238 -9.15 -20.61 5.64
C ASP A 238 -9.08 -20.86 4.14
N LEU A 239 -9.96 -20.22 3.40
CA LEU A 239 -10.00 -20.24 1.95
C LEU A 239 -9.91 -18.83 1.39
N GLY A 240 -9.07 -18.66 0.39
CA GLY A 240 -8.91 -17.46 -0.39
C GLY A 240 -8.02 -17.75 -1.60
N TRP A 241 -8.08 -16.90 -2.60
CA TRP A 241 -7.24 -17.06 -3.79
C TRP A 241 -5.73 -17.05 -3.45
N PHE A 242 -5.38 -16.45 -2.33
CA PHE A 242 -3.99 -16.30 -1.90
C PHE A 242 -3.44 -17.49 -1.07
N ASN A 243 -4.17 -18.60 -0.91
CA ASN A 243 -3.63 -19.79 -0.22
C ASN A 243 -2.30 -20.25 -0.83
N SER A 244 -2.22 -20.33 -2.17
CA SER A 244 -0.97 -20.72 -2.86
C SER A 244 0.14 -19.67 -2.66
N PRO A 245 -0.06 -18.36 -2.96
CA PRO A 245 0.94 -17.35 -2.63
C PRO A 245 1.33 -17.29 -1.16
N ALA A 246 0.39 -17.44 -0.24
CA ALA A 246 0.65 -17.37 1.20
C ALA A 246 1.55 -18.52 1.67
N SER A 247 1.38 -19.72 1.12
CA SER A 247 2.27 -20.86 1.43
C SER A 247 3.72 -20.64 1.00
N ARG A 248 3.96 -19.66 0.10
CA ARG A 248 5.27 -19.21 -0.38
C ARG A 248 5.75 -17.93 0.30
N GLY A 249 5.11 -17.53 1.39
CA GLY A 249 5.47 -16.32 2.13
C GLY A 249 6.79 -16.49 2.89
N MET A 250 7.55 -15.42 2.99
CA MET A 250 8.72 -15.34 3.86
C MET A 250 8.34 -14.79 5.23
N LEU A 251 7.40 -13.85 5.29
CA LEU A 251 6.98 -13.19 6.52
C LEU A 251 5.52 -12.74 6.42
N MET A 252 4.75 -13.00 7.47
CA MET A 252 3.37 -12.54 7.62
C MET A 252 3.25 -11.77 8.93
N HIS A 253 2.88 -10.51 8.84
CA HIS A 253 2.84 -9.60 9.99
C HIS A 253 1.43 -9.28 10.44
N THR A 254 1.31 -8.98 11.71
CA THR A 254 0.17 -8.28 12.30
C THR A 254 0.65 -7.21 13.27
N ASN A 255 0.13 -6.01 13.17
CA ASN A 255 0.35 -4.95 14.14
C ASN A 255 -0.67 -5.10 15.29
N VAL A 256 -0.19 -5.32 16.49
CA VAL A 256 -1.01 -5.42 17.71
C VAL A 256 -0.72 -4.21 18.59
N PHE A 257 -1.67 -3.29 18.70
CA PHE A 257 -1.51 -2.11 19.56
C PHE A 257 -1.46 -2.54 21.02
N GLY A 258 -0.41 -2.09 21.71
CA GLY A 258 -0.09 -2.46 23.08
C GLY A 258 1.08 -3.43 23.22
N ARG A 259 1.38 -3.78 24.47
CA ARG A 259 2.35 -4.81 24.82
C ARG A 259 1.68 -6.18 24.75
N TYR A 260 1.82 -6.82 23.63
CA TYR A 260 1.20 -8.12 23.38
C TYR A 260 1.96 -9.23 24.12
N ASP A 261 1.22 -10.05 24.86
CA ASP A 261 1.72 -11.17 25.67
C ASP A 261 1.30 -12.56 25.12
N GLY A 262 0.75 -12.60 23.90
CA GLY A 262 0.36 -13.84 23.21
C GLY A 262 1.55 -14.71 22.81
N PRO A 263 1.25 -15.94 22.29
CA PRO A 263 2.26 -16.95 22.00
C PRO A 263 3.05 -16.73 20.71
N GLU A 264 2.57 -15.86 19.81
CA GLU A 264 3.17 -15.65 18.50
C GLU A 264 4.58 -15.04 18.62
N ASP A 265 5.44 -15.36 17.65
CA ASP A 265 6.79 -14.78 17.56
C ASP A 265 6.71 -13.25 17.37
N LYS A 266 7.52 -12.51 18.13
CA LYS A 266 7.57 -11.05 18.12
C LYS A 266 8.69 -10.58 17.19
N VAL A 267 8.31 -10.05 16.03
CA VAL A 267 9.26 -9.42 15.11
C VAL A 267 9.86 -8.17 15.74
N ARG A 268 9.00 -7.31 16.29
CA ARG A 268 9.39 -6.02 16.86
C ARG A 268 8.42 -5.60 17.97
N MET A 269 8.95 -4.90 18.96
CA MET A 269 8.15 -4.21 19.98
C MET A 269 8.54 -2.74 20.01
N THR A 270 7.53 -1.85 19.97
CA THR A 270 7.67 -0.40 20.07
C THR A 270 6.89 0.09 21.29
N PRO A 271 6.99 1.35 21.68
CA PRO A 271 6.15 1.91 22.73
C PRO A 271 4.62 1.86 22.45
N ILE A 272 4.21 1.75 21.19
CA ILE A 272 2.80 1.79 20.79
C ILE A 272 2.23 0.45 20.33
N HIS A 273 3.03 -0.45 19.80
CA HIS A 273 2.56 -1.73 19.27
C HIS A 273 3.62 -2.83 19.36
N THR A 274 3.14 -4.07 19.30
CA THR A 274 3.94 -5.26 19.06
C THR A 274 3.63 -5.76 17.65
N GLU A 275 4.65 -5.91 16.84
CA GLU A 275 4.55 -6.53 15.52
C GLU A 275 4.82 -8.02 15.68
N ILE A 276 3.82 -8.86 15.37
CA ILE A 276 3.89 -10.30 15.49
C ILE A 276 3.99 -10.98 14.14
N ASN A 277 4.69 -12.13 14.13
CA ASN A 277 4.86 -12.98 12.96
C ASN A 277 3.88 -14.16 13.06
N VAL A 278 3.01 -14.26 12.09
CA VAL A 278 2.01 -15.33 11.99
C VAL A 278 2.27 -16.27 10.81
N ILE A 279 3.51 -16.31 10.32
CA ILE A 279 3.91 -17.11 9.15
C ILE A 279 3.55 -18.59 9.30
N SER A 280 3.60 -19.13 10.51
CA SER A 280 3.27 -20.54 10.80
C SER A 280 1.83 -20.92 10.46
N ASN A 281 0.90 -19.95 10.37
CA ASN A 281 -0.49 -20.20 9.98
C ASN A 281 -0.64 -20.46 8.47
N TYR A 282 0.37 -20.10 7.67
CA TYR A 282 0.32 -20.09 6.20
C TYR A 282 1.36 -20.99 5.56
N ALA A 283 2.60 -20.92 6.07
CA ALA A 283 3.71 -21.77 5.63
C ALA A 283 4.00 -22.79 6.74
N PRO A 284 3.62 -24.04 6.56
CA PRO A 284 3.76 -25.08 7.60
C PRO A 284 5.22 -25.37 7.94
N GLU A 285 6.13 -25.03 7.04
CA GLU A 285 7.57 -25.15 7.25
C GLU A 285 8.20 -23.75 7.30
N SER A 286 8.72 -23.37 8.46
CA SER A 286 9.51 -22.17 8.70
C SER A 286 10.77 -22.50 9.46
N ALA A 287 11.77 -21.63 9.42
CA ALA A 287 13.04 -21.82 10.10
C ALA A 287 13.52 -20.51 10.75
N ASP A 288 14.38 -20.64 11.76
CA ASP A 288 15.05 -19.53 12.42
C ASP A 288 16.45 -19.33 11.86
N ILE A 289 16.84 -18.08 11.65
CA ILE A 289 18.23 -17.70 11.41
C ILE A 289 18.72 -16.79 12.52
N GLN A 290 19.84 -17.15 13.13
CA GLN A 290 20.61 -16.32 14.04
C GLN A 290 21.65 -15.52 13.29
N VAL A 291 21.58 -14.20 13.38
CA VAL A 291 22.55 -13.25 12.84
C VAL A 291 23.52 -12.85 13.95
N ASN A 292 24.83 -12.94 13.71
CA ASN A 292 25.87 -12.41 14.60
C ASN A 292 26.51 -11.21 13.90
N VAL A 293 26.45 -10.04 14.52
CA VAL A 293 27.04 -8.81 13.98
C VAL A 293 28.36 -8.53 14.69
N LEU A 294 29.39 -8.35 13.89
CA LEU A 294 30.77 -8.12 14.33
C LEU A 294 31.31 -6.82 13.75
N ASP A 295 32.08 -6.11 14.53
CA ASP A 295 32.93 -5.04 14.03
C ASP A 295 34.10 -5.59 13.22
N GLN A 296 34.77 -4.71 12.45
CA GLN A 296 35.88 -5.10 11.58
C GLN A 296 37.07 -5.77 12.31
N ASP A 297 37.27 -5.49 13.59
CA ASP A 297 38.28 -6.15 14.43
C ASP A 297 37.82 -7.49 15.02
N GLY A 298 36.60 -7.92 14.73
CA GLY A 298 36.00 -9.16 15.19
C GLY A 298 35.33 -9.03 16.58
N SER A 299 35.27 -7.84 17.15
CA SER A 299 34.50 -7.61 18.37
C SER A 299 32.99 -7.61 18.10
N VAL A 300 32.21 -7.83 19.13
CA VAL A 300 30.75 -7.86 19.07
C VAL A 300 30.21 -6.46 18.83
N ALA A 301 29.33 -6.30 17.86
CA ALA A 301 28.64 -5.05 17.56
C ALA A 301 27.25 -5.02 18.22
N GLU A 302 27.16 -4.63 19.49
CA GLU A 302 25.90 -4.42 20.22
C GLU A 302 25.15 -3.22 19.65
N GLY A 303 23.79 -3.32 19.50
CA GLY A 303 22.93 -2.23 19.06
C GLY A 303 23.03 -1.93 17.56
N ALA A 304 23.70 -2.78 16.78
CA ALA A 304 23.70 -2.65 15.33
C ALA A 304 22.29 -2.87 14.77
N LYS A 305 21.86 -2.01 13.85
CA LYS A 305 20.62 -2.19 13.10
C LYS A 305 20.76 -3.37 12.14
N VAL A 306 19.84 -4.33 12.22
CA VAL A 306 19.83 -5.54 11.38
C VAL A 306 18.53 -5.52 10.57
N GLU A 307 18.66 -5.42 9.26
CA GLU A 307 17.54 -5.41 8.32
C GLU A 307 17.47 -6.74 7.57
N PHE A 308 16.31 -7.40 7.65
CA PHE A 308 15.98 -8.58 6.87
C PHE A 308 15.26 -8.14 5.61
N LYS A 309 15.79 -8.51 4.44
CA LYS A 309 15.35 -7.94 3.16
C LYS A 309 14.94 -9.02 2.17
N ILE A 310 13.82 -8.77 1.48
CA ILE A 310 13.32 -9.62 0.38
C ILE A 310 13.50 -8.85 -0.93
N TYR A 311 13.96 -9.55 -1.98
CA TYR A 311 13.97 -8.99 -3.33
C TYR A 311 12.54 -8.84 -3.86
N ASN A 312 12.18 -7.60 -4.22
CA ASN A 312 10.87 -7.28 -4.76
C ASN A 312 10.92 -5.89 -5.41
N TYR A 313 10.37 -5.73 -6.60
CA TYR A 313 10.48 -4.51 -7.40
C TYR A 313 11.93 -4.05 -7.63
N SER A 314 12.78 -4.98 -7.99
CA SER A 314 14.23 -4.74 -8.22
C SER A 314 14.94 -4.01 -7.09
N GLU A 315 14.50 -4.26 -5.86
CA GLU A 315 15.06 -3.72 -4.64
C GLU A 315 15.12 -4.82 -3.58
N PHE A 316 16.11 -4.79 -2.72
CA PHE A 316 16.11 -5.57 -1.48
C PHE A 316 15.33 -4.79 -0.41
N ASN A 317 14.00 -5.01 -0.39
CA ASN A 317 13.08 -4.33 0.53
C ASN A 317 13.23 -4.85 1.96
N THR A 318 13.38 -3.96 2.92
CA THR A 318 13.38 -4.30 4.34
C THR A 318 11.98 -4.73 4.78
N VAL A 319 11.86 -5.97 5.26
CA VAL A 319 10.60 -6.55 5.75
C VAL A 319 10.57 -6.69 7.27
N ALA A 320 11.74 -6.77 7.91
CA ALA A 320 11.88 -6.72 9.37
C ALA A 320 13.15 -5.97 9.75
N THR A 321 13.08 -5.20 10.85
CA THR A 321 14.23 -4.52 11.44
C THR A 321 14.36 -4.96 12.88
N LYS A 322 15.54 -5.43 13.25
CA LYS A 322 15.93 -5.77 14.62
C LYS A 322 17.22 -5.04 15.00
N TYR A 323 17.57 -5.10 16.27
CA TYR A 323 18.84 -4.58 16.76
C TYR A 323 19.59 -5.72 17.43
N SER A 324 20.90 -5.80 17.23
CA SER A 324 21.73 -6.79 17.89
C SER A 324 21.77 -6.57 19.39
N ASP A 325 21.66 -7.65 20.16
CA ASP A 325 21.75 -7.65 21.62
C ASP A 325 23.20 -7.44 22.12
N SER A 326 23.42 -7.56 23.43
CA SER A 326 24.75 -7.46 24.05
C SER A 326 25.75 -8.53 23.61
N ASP A 327 25.28 -9.63 23.02
CA ASP A 327 26.10 -10.67 22.42
C ASP A 327 26.27 -10.47 20.88
N GLY A 328 25.77 -9.36 20.32
CA GLY A 328 25.79 -9.04 18.91
C GLY A 328 24.80 -9.85 18.09
N LYS A 329 23.74 -10.39 18.69
CA LYS A 329 22.81 -11.31 18.04
C LYS A 329 21.48 -10.69 17.74
N ALA A 330 20.91 -11.07 16.59
CA ALA A 330 19.52 -10.88 16.23
C ALA A 330 18.99 -12.16 15.58
N SER A 331 17.68 -12.41 15.59
CA SER A 331 17.10 -13.58 14.93
C SER A 331 15.73 -13.26 14.34
N LEU A 332 15.35 -14.02 13.31
CA LEU A 332 14.04 -13.95 12.68
C LEU A 332 13.61 -15.34 12.21
N THR A 333 12.35 -15.69 12.47
CA THR A 333 11.67 -16.85 11.87
C THR A 333 11.09 -16.44 10.52
N ALA A 334 11.32 -17.22 9.46
CA ALA A 334 10.75 -16.96 8.13
C ALA A 334 10.48 -18.26 7.36
N GLY A 335 9.74 -18.15 6.24
CA GLY A 335 9.53 -19.23 5.29
C GLY A 335 10.83 -19.67 4.61
N LEU A 336 10.83 -20.88 4.00
CA LEU A 336 12.02 -21.55 3.47
C LEU A 336 12.46 -20.97 2.11
N GLY A 337 13.04 -19.78 2.10
CA GLY A 337 13.55 -19.09 0.91
C GLY A 337 14.79 -18.24 1.21
N ASP A 338 15.25 -17.52 0.20
CA ASP A 338 16.41 -16.65 0.31
C ASP A 338 16.04 -15.26 0.83
N MET A 339 16.86 -14.72 1.74
CA MET A 339 16.86 -13.32 2.16
C MET A 339 18.25 -12.70 2.08
N MET A 340 18.29 -11.39 1.89
CA MET A 340 19.46 -10.56 2.15
C MET A 340 19.37 -10.04 3.59
N ILE A 341 20.39 -10.26 4.39
CA ILE A 341 20.52 -9.65 5.70
C ILE A 341 21.56 -8.54 5.62
N TYR A 342 21.16 -7.35 6.02
CA TYR A 342 22.00 -6.16 6.04
C TYR A 342 22.15 -5.68 7.48
N ALA A 343 23.37 -5.35 7.92
CA ALA A 343 23.60 -4.79 9.23
C ALA A 343 24.40 -3.48 9.12
N ALA A 344 24.09 -2.51 9.98
CA ALA A 344 24.78 -1.23 10.00
C ALA A 344 24.88 -0.65 11.41
N LYS A 345 26.00 0.06 11.66
CA LYS A 345 26.26 0.80 12.88
C LYS A 345 27.33 1.84 12.64
N ASP A 346 27.14 3.06 13.17
CA ASP A 346 28.13 4.14 13.16
C ASP A 346 28.74 4.45 11.76
N GLY A 347 27.88 4.43 10.70
CA GLY A 347 28.30 4.70 9.32
C GLY A 347 28.97 3.51 8.61
N LYS A 348 29.15 2.38 9.29
CA LYS A 348 29.66 1.14 8.71
C LYS A 348 28.54 0.15 8.47
N PHE A 349 28.67 -0.69 7.45
CA PHE A 349 27.71 -1.72 7.12
C PHE A 349 28.35 -3.01 6.60
N GLY A 350 27.53 -4.06 6.55
CA GLY A 350 27.84 -5.34 5.94
C GLY A 350 26.55 -6.06 5.58
N PHE A 351 26.65 -7.05 4.71
CA PHE A 351 25.48 -7.82 4.30
C PHE A 351 25.84 -9.23 3.86
N ALA A 352 24.87 -10.15 3.89
CA ALA A 352 25.02 -11.52 3.39
C ALA A 352 23.67 -12.06 2.90
N LYS A 353 23.70 -12.88 1.87
CA LYS A 353 22.56 -13.71 1.47
C LYS A 353 22.50 -14.97 2.35
N VAL A 354 21.31 -15.33 2.79
CA VAL A 354 21.04 -16.54 3.56
C VAL A 354 19.87 -17.31 2.95
N ARG A 355 19.85 -18.64 3.14
CA ARG A 355 18.74 -19.52 2.77
C ARG A 355 18.14 -20.15 4.02
N TYR A 356 16.91 -19.76 4.34
CA TYR A 356 16.15 -20.34 5.43
C TYR A 356 15.88 -21.84 5.19
N GLY A 357 16.10 -22.65 6.21
CA GLY A 357 16.02 -24.12 6.14
C GLY A 357 17.33 -24.81 5.80
N GLU A 358 18.31 -24.11 5.20
CA GLU A 358 19.68 -24.61 4.97
C GLU A 358 20.66 -23.96 5.96
N ASP A 359 20.59 -22.64 6.10
CA ASP A 359 21.40 -21.88 7.04
C ASP A 359 20.65 -21.72 8.37
N SER A 360 21.33 -21.90 9.48
CA SER A 360 20.82 -21.62 10.83
C SER A 360 21.51 -20.41 11.49
N LYS A 361 22.66 -20.00 10.95
CA LYS A 361 23.47 -18.88 11.46
C LYS A 361 24.20 -18.18 10.34
N VAL A 362 24.33 -16.86 10.48
CA VAL A 362 25.17 -16.03 9.62
C VAL A 362 25.96 -15.04 10.47
N SER A 363 27.21 -14.75 10.08
CA SER A 363 27.99 -13.67 10.68
C SER A 363 28.16 -12.54 9.66
N ILE A 364 27.82 -11.32 10.08
CA ILE A 364 27.97 -10.11 9.28
C ILE A 364 29.03 -9.24 9.94
N VAL A 365 30.08 -8.95 9.19
CA VAL A 365 31.13 -8.03 9.61
C VAL A 365 30.81 -6.65 9.05
N LEU A 366 30.87 -5.61 9.87
CA LEU A 366 30.68 -4.21 9.46
C LEU A 366 31.97 -3.70 8.81
N GLU A 367 32.25 -4.20 7.60
CA GLU A 367 33.51 -3.96 6.89
C GLU A 367 33.49 -2.83 5.88
N TYR A 368 32.31 -2.37 5.46
CA TYR A 368 32.13 -1.33 4.47
C TYR A 368 31.72 0.00 5.10
N GLU A 369 32.10 1.09 4.44
CA GLU A 369 31.69 2.45 4.76
C GLU A 369 31.33 3.22 3.49
N GLU A 370 30.79 4.43 3.61
CA GLU A 370 30.46 5.27 2.47
C GLU A 370 31.67 5.43 1.52
N GLY A 371 31.44 5.16 0.22
CA GLY A 371 32.49 5.20 -0.80
C GLY A 371 33.36 3.95 -0.90
N ALA A 372 33.06 2.90 -0.16
CA ALA A 372 33.78 1.62 -0.28
C ALA A 372 33.70 1.05 -1.69
N VAL A 373 34.82 0.54 -2.21
CA VAL A 373 34.86 -0.18 -3.48
C VAL A 373 34.46 -1.63 -3.23
N ILE A 374 33.23 -1.95 -3.57
CA ILE A 374 32.68 -3.31 -3.46
C ILE A 374 32.65 -3.91 -4.89
N PRO A 375 33.22 -5.11 -5.11
CA PRO A 375 33.11 -5.77 -6.40
C PRO A 375 31.65 -6.02 -6.80
N HIS A 376 31.38 -6.03 -8.11
CA HIS A 376 30.09 -6.44 -8.65
C HIS A 376 29.63 -7.78 -8.05
N ILE A 377 28.37 -7.86 -7.65
CA ILE A 377 27.81 -9.04 -6.97
C ILE A 377 26.71 -9.62 -7.84
N GLU A 378 26.89 -10.89 -8.21
CA GLU A 378 25.86 -11.70 -8.85
C GLU A 378 25.25 -12.66 -7.83
N MET A 379 23.94 -12.78 -7.82
CA MET A 379 23.25 -13.76 -7.00
C MET A 379 21.98 -14.28 -7.63
N GLU A 380 21.62 -15.51 -7.30
CA GLU A 380 20.28 -16.03 -7.51
C GLU A 380 19.52 -15.96 -6.19
N VAL A 381 18.30 -15.43 -6.22
CA VAL A 381 17.38 -15.35 -5.06
C VAL A 381 16.23 -16.33 -5.29
N VAL A 382 16.09 -17.31 -4.42
CA VAL A 382 15.12 -18.40 -4.56
C VAL A 382 14.00 -18.24 -3.52
N PRO A 383 12.72 -18.12 -3.96
CA PRO A 383 11.58 -18.04 -3.06
C PRO A 383 11.22 -19.41 -2.47
N PRO A 384 10.39 -19.46 -1.40
CA PRO A 384 9.82 -20.71 -0.91
C PRO A 384 9.05 -21.48 -1.99
N VAL A 385 9.04 -22.81 -1.86
CA VAL A 385 8.24 -23.70 -2.71
C VAL A 385 6.77 -23.65 -2.28
N GLU A 386 5.84 -23.76 -3.23
CA GLU A 386 4.42 -23.82 -2.95
C GLU A 386 4.06 -25.10 -2.16
N ASN A 387 3.29 -24.94 -1.08
CA ASN A 387 2.82 -26.03 -0.24
C ASN A 387 1.44 -25.67 0.36
N ALA A 388 0.50 -25.19 -0.46
CA ALA A 388 -0.81 -24.79 -0.02
C ALA A 388 -1.69 -26.00 0.32
N GLN A 389 -2.39 -25.93 1.46
CA GLN A 389 -3.47 -26.83 1.81
C GLN A 389 -4.79 -26.10 1.70
N LEU A 390 -5.78 -26.71 1.07
CA LEU A 390 -7.11 -26.11 0.87
C LEU A 390 -8.15 -26.87 1.70
N PRO A 391 -9.08 -26.16 2.36
CA PRO A 391 -10.21 -26.81 2.99
C PRO A 391 -11.16 -27.42 1.95
N ASP A 392 -11.92 -28.44 2.38
CA ASP A 392 -12.94 -29.07 1.55
C ASP A 392 -14.15 -28.13 1.36
N VAL A 393 -14.59 -27.98 0.12
CA VAL A 393 -15.78 -27.19 -0.24
C VAL A 393 -16.69 -28.03 -1.12
N THR A 394 -17.97 -28.16 -0.73
CA THR A 394 -18.94 -28.87 -1.56
C THR A 394 -19.40 -28.01 -2.76
N PRO A 395 -19.85 -28.66 -3.85
CA PRO A 395 -20.43 -27.94 -4.99
C PRO A 395 -21.62 -27.05 -4.60
N GLU A 396 -22.43 -27.48 -3.63
CA GLU A 396 -23.58 -26.74 -3.12
C GLU A 396 -23.16 -25.46 -2.39
N GLN A 397 -22.13 -25.55 -1.52
CA GLN A 397 -21.56 -24.39 -0.85
C GLN A 397 -20.99 -23.37 -1.84
N ARG A 398 -20.27 -23.86 -2.87
CA ARG A 398 -19.71 -23.00 -3.92
C ARG A 398 -20.83 -22.29 -4.72
N ALA A 399 -21.87 -23.05 -5.12
CA ALA A 399 -22.99 -22.49 -5.87
C ALA A 399 -23.77 -21.43 -5.05
N GLU A 400 -23.97 -21.66 -3.74
CA GLU A 400 -24.64 -20.69 -2.88
C GLU A 400 -23.80 -19.43 -2.69
N ASN A 401 -22.48 -19.56 -2.50
CA ASN A 401 -21.57 -18.42 -2.40
C ASN A 401 -21.62 -17.58 -3.68
N THR A 402 -21.52 -18.20 -4.86
CA THR A 402 -21.61 -17.52 -6.16
C THR A 402 -22.93 -16.77 -6.31
N ARG A 403 -24.06 -17.42 -5.97
CA ARG A 403 -25.39 -16.78 -6.01
C ARG A 403 -25.47 -15.55 -5.10
N ARG A 404 -24.87 -15.63 -3.92
CA ARG A 404 -24.83 -14.49 -2.97
C ARG A 404 -24.00 -13.34 -3.53
N MET A 405 -22.82 -13.65 -4.04
CA MET A 405 -21.95 -12.63 -4.64
C MET A 405 -22.61 -11.92 -5.81
N GLU A 406 -23.32 -12.65 -6.69
CA GLU A 406 -24.08 -12.03 -7.79
C GLU A 406 -25.17 -11.05 -7.29
N TYR A 407 -25.84 -11.40 -6.19
CA TYR A 407 -26.82 -10.50 -5.56
C TYR A 407 -26.15 -9.27 -4.94
N GLU A 408 -25.07 -9.45 -4.22
CA GLU A 408 -24.28 -8.41 -3.58
C GLU A 408 -23.69 -7.43 -4.62
N ASP A 409 -23.20 -7.96 -5.73
CA ASP A 409 -22.79 -7.16 -6.90
C ASP A 409 -23.94 -6.29 -7.41
N SER A 410 -25.16 -6.83 -7.48
CA SER A 410 -26.34 -6.04 -7.91
C SER A 410 -26.62 -4.87 -6.97
N LEU A 411 -26.46 -5.07 -5.64
CA LEU A 411 -26.65 -4.01 -4.63
C LEU A 411 -25.58 -2.93 -4.77
N ARG A 412 -24.31 -3.33 -4.87
CA ARG A 412 -23.19 -2.40 -5.05
C ARG A 412 -23.31 -1.64 -6.36
N ASN A 413 -23.62 -2.31 -7.46
CA ASN A 413 -23.78 -1.69 -8.76
C ASN A 413 -24.95 -0.69 -8.79
N ALA A 414 -26.04 -0.96 -8.07
CA ALA A 414 -27.14 0.00 -7.92
C ALA A 414 -26.69 1.28 -7.18
N TYR A 415 -25.79 1.16 -6.21
CA TYR A 415 -25.18 2.31 -5.54
C TYR A 415 -24.22 3.05 -6.47
N VAL A 416 -23.32 2.34 -7.14
CA VAL A 416 -22.34 2.92 -8.08
C VAL A 416 -23.04 3.64 -9.25
N ALA A 417 -24.20 3.15 -9.71
CA ALA A 417 -25.01 3.81 -10.73
C ALA A 417 -25.52 5.23 -10.31
N THR A 418 -25.37 5.61 -9.05
CA THR A 418 -25.65 6.99 -8.60
C THR A 418 -24.48 7.96 -8.79
N PHE A 419 -23.30 7.46 -9.16
CA PHE A 419 -22.11 8.24 -9.44
C PHE A 419 -22.16 8.83 -10.85
N PHE A 420 -21.28 9.78 -11.13
CA PHE A 420 -21.08 10.25 -12.48
C PHE A 420 -20.41 9.18 -13.34
N ASP A 421 -20.99 8.93 -14.50
CA ASP A 421 -20.30 8.33 -15.64
C ASP A 421 -19.80 9.41 -16.61
N ASN A 422 -19.09 9.03 -17.65
CA ASN A 422 -18.51 9.99 -18.61
C ASN A 422 -19.58 10.87 -19.29
N GLU A 423 -20.77 10.34 -19.59
CA GLU A 423 -21.84 11.06 -20.27
C GLU A 423 -22.49 12.08 -19.33
N SER A 424 -22.90 11.65 -18.15
CA SER A 424 -23.53 12.52 -17.14
C SER A 424 -22.56 13.57 -16.59
N ALA A 425 -21.27 13.22 -16.41
CA ALA A 425 -20.23 14.15 -15.99
C ALA A 425 -20.00 15.23 -17.05
N MET A 426 -19.91 14.86 -18.32
CA MET A 426 -19.76 15.80 -19.43
C MET A 426 -20.98 16.73 -19.54
N ALA A 427 -22.21 16.15 -19.45
CA ALA A 427 -23.42 16.95 -19.45
C ALA A 427 -23.48 17.97 -18.31
N TYR A 428 -23.03 17.54 -17.10
CA TYR A 428 -22.95 18.44 -15.94
C TYR A 428 -21.87 19.52 -16.12
N ALA A 429 -20.70 19.16 -16.66
CA ALA A 429 -19.60 20.11 -16.88
C ALA A 429 -20.01 21.25 -17.83
N GLN A 430 -20.82 20.95 -18.85
CA GLN A 430 -21.31 21.94 -19.84
C GLN A 430 -22.29 22.98 -19.25
N ASP A 431 -22.84 22.76 -18.05
CA ASP A 431 -23.70 23.71 -17.37
C ASP A 431 -22.93 24.91 -16.78
N PHE A 432 -21.61 24.83 -16.60
CA PHE A 432 -20.78 25.92 -16.12
C PHE A 432 -20.60 27.00 -17.19
N LYS A 433 -20.91 28.25 -16.85
CA LYS A 433 -20.98 29.39 -17.79
C LYS A 433 -19.61 29.94 -18.24
N LYS A 434 -18.54 29.60 -17.58
CA LYS A 434 -17.20 30.21 -17.74
C LYS A 434 -16.13 29.22 -18.18
N LEU A 435 -16.50 28.12 -18.84
CA LEU A 435 -15.54 27.16 -19.34
C LEU A 435 -14.73 27.71 -20.52
N TRP A 436 -13.42 27.59 -20.44
CA TRP A 436 -12.52 27.68 -21.58
C TRP A 436 -12.60 26.40 -22.41
N PRO A 437 -12.20 26.41 -23.71
CA PRO A 437 -12.08 25.16 -24.46
C PRO A 437 -11.31 24.14 -23.64
N ASP A 438 -11.76 22.86 -23.62
CA ASP A 438 -11.21 21.70 -22.90
C ASP A 438 -11.42 21.63 -21.35
N GLN A 439 -11.94 22.67 -20.71
CA GLN A 439 -12.24 22.60 -19.26
C GLN A 439 -13.41 21.70 -18.92
N ASP A 440 -14.34 21.50 -19.83
CA ASP A 440 -15.45 20.56 -19.66
C ASP A 440 -14.97 19.10 -19.56
N GLU A 441 -14.02 18.67 -20.40
CA GLU A 441 -13.40 17.35 -20.30
C GLU A 441 -12.65 17.17 -18.97
N ARG A 442 -11.92 18.18 -18.53
CA ARG A 442 -11.17 18.17 -17.25
C ARG A 442 -12.12 18.07 -16.05
N VAL A 443 -13.19 18.87 -16.03
CA VAL A 443 -14.23 18.81 -14.99
C VAL A 443 -14.92 17.45 -15.02
N ALA A 444 -15.26 16.93 -16.18
CA ALA A 444 -15.90 15.62 -16.31
C ALA A 444 -15.02 14.49 -15.75
N SER A 445 -13.72 14.48 -16.05
CA SER A 445 -12.78 13.52 -15.48
C SER A 445 -12.76 13.58 -13.94
N ILE A 446 -12.62 14.77 -13.36
CA ILE A 446 -12.64 14.98 -11.91
C ILE A 446 -13.94 14.47 -11.28
N LEU A 447 -15.10 14.71 -11.91
CA LEU A 447 -16.39 14.23 -11.40
C LEU A 447 -16.51 12.70 -11.42
N VAL A 448 -16.03 12.05 -12.46
CA VAL A 448 -15.97 10.59 -12.54
C VAL A 448 -15.05 10.04 -11.44
N ASP A 449 -13.85 10.61 -11.29
CA ASP A 449 -12.84 10.17 -10.32
C ASP A 449 -13.28 10.41 -8.88
N SER A 450 -14.14 11.39 -8.63
CA SER A 450 -14.66 11.70 -7.29
C SER A 450 -15.65 10.66 -6.74
N ARG A 451 -16.20 9.79 -7.60
CA ARG A 451 -17.11 8.71 -7.24
C ARG A 451 -18.19 9.16 -6.24
N GLY A 452 -18.37 8.46 -5.11
CA GLY A 452 -19.36 8.82 -4.08
C GLY A 452 -19.16 10.16 -3.38
N ASN A 453 -18.04 10.85 -3.62
CA ASN A 453 -17.79 12.21 -3.10
C ASN A 453 -18.23 13.33 -4.06
N HIS A 454 -18.82 12.98 -5.19
CA HIS A 454 -19.19 13.94 -6.25
C HIS A 454 -20.04 15.13 -5.76
N SER A 455 -20.86 14.93 -4.72
CA SER A 455 -21.69 16.02 -4.15
C SER A 455 -20.84 17.13 -3.51
N GLU A 456 -19.73 16.78 -2.83
CA GLU A 456 -18.79 17.73 -2.26
C GLU A 456 -18.05 18.50 -3.36
N ILE A 457 -17.56 17.77 -4.37
CA ILE A 457 -16.82 18.36 -5.51
C ILE A 457 -17.72 19.29 -6.34
N THR A 458 -18.95 18.88 -6.67
CA THR A 458 -19.91 19.73 -7.41
C THR A 458 -20.30 20.97 -6.63
N ALA A 459 -20.52 20.84 -5.33
CA ALA A 459 -20.82 21.99 -4.47
C ALA A 459 -19.64 22.97 -4.36
N PHE A 460 -18.40 22.46 -4.34
CA PHE A 460 -17.18 23.27 -4.34
C PHE A 460 -17.03 24.04 -5.67
N LEU A 461 -17.15 23.37 -6.81
CA LEU A 461 -17.04 23.99 -8.14
C LEU A 461 -18.12 25.09 -8.35
N LYS A 462 -19.37 24.83 -7.94
CA LYS A 462 -20.45 25.83 -8.03
C LYS A 462 -20.15 27.05 -7.17
N ALA A 463 -19.72 26.88 -5.92
CA ALA A 463 -19.35 27.98 -5.05
C ALA A 463 -18.16 28.76 -5.62
N ALA A 464 -17.20 28.10 -6.22
CA ALA A 464 -16.06 28.75 -6.86
C ALA A 464 -16.47 29.55 -8.11
N GLU A 465 -17.43 29.07 -8.90
CA GLU A 465 -17.99 29.83 -10.06
C GLU A 465 -18.70 31.08 -9.59
N GLU A 466 -19.55 30.97 -8.58
CA GLU A 466 -20.29 32.12 -8.00
C GLU A 466 -19.36 33.22 -7.47
N ASN A 467 -18.18 32.87 -7.00
CA ASN A 467 -17.17 33.77 -6.44
C ASN A 467 -16.02 34.13 -7.42
N ASP A 468 -16.17 33.87 -8.71
CA ASP A 468 -15.16 34.16 -9.74
C ASP A 468 -13.79 33.47 -9.50
N ARG A 469 -13.78 32.30 -8.82
CA ARG A 469 -12.58 31.52 -8.47
C ARG A 469 -12.51 30.16 -9.17
N PHE A 470 -13.33 29.91 -10.20
CA PHE A 470 -13.46 28.60 -10.86
C PHE A 470 -12.14 28.04 -11.38
N SER A 471 -11.32 28.86 -12.05
CA SER A 471 -10.03 28.41 -12.59
C SER A 471 -9.07 27.95 -11.49
N SER A 472 -9.02 28.66 -10.36
CA SER A 472 -8.20 28.27 -9.21
C SER A 472 -8.73 27.01 -8.53
N ALA A 473 -10.06 26.86 -8.45
CA ALA A 473 -10.68 25.65 -7.92
C ALA A 473 -10.36 24.41 -8.77
N LEU A 474 -10.46 24.55 -10.09
CA LEU A 474 -10.10 23.47 -11.01
C LEU A 474 -8.63 23.07 -10.88
N HIS A 475 -7.72 24.05 -10.80
CA HIS A 475 -6.31 23.80 -10.59
C HIS A 475 -6.01 23.09 -9.26
N ILE A 476 -6.72 23.45 -8.17
CA ILE A 476 -6.61 22.73 -6.89
C ILE A 476 -7.04 21.27 -7.09
N LEU A 477 -8.22 21.02 -7.67
CA LEU A 477 -8.74 19.65 -7.85
C LEU A 477 -7.82 18.78 -8.72
N GLU A 478 -7.21 19.33 -9.76
CA GLU A 478 -6.24 18.63 -10.61
C GLU A 478 -4.93 18.29 -9.89
N SER A 479 -4.61 19.01 -8.82
CA SER A 479 -3.43 18.70 -7.99
C SER A 479 -3.68 17.61 -6.96
N LEU A 480 -4.92 17.13 -6.81
CA LEU A 480 -5.30 16.11 -5.86
C LEU A 480 -5.10 14.70 -6.42
N THR A 481 -4.87 13.74 -5.52
CA THR A 481 -4.93 12.32 -5.89
C THR A 481 -6.39 11.87 -6.04
N GLU A 482 -6.61 10.72 -6.67
CA GLU A 482 -7.95 10.14 -6.76
C GLU A 482 -8.61 9.94 -5.38
N LYS A 483 -7.83 9.49 -4.38
CA LYS A 483 -8.37 9.34 -3.02
C LYS A 483 -8.76 10.66 -2.38
N ASP A 484 -8.02 11.72 -2.65
CA ASP A 484 -8.41 13.06 -2.15
C ASP A 484 -9.72 13.52 -2.78
N LEU A 485 -9.90 13.28 -4.09
CA LEU A 485 -11.17 13.58 -4.75
C LEU A 485 -12.34 12.78 -4.15
N ARG A 486 -12.08 11.54 -3.69
CA ARG A 486 -13.07 10.60 -3.15
C ARG A 486 -13.46 10.85 -1.69
N ASP A 487 -12.64 11.57 -0.90
CA ASP A 487 -12.89 11.71 0.54
C ASP A 487 -12.68 13.12 1.11
N THR A 488 -12.19 14.10 0.33
CA THR A 488 -12.03 15.47 0.82
C THR A 488 -13.37 16.21 0.81
N PRO A 489 -13.84 16.70 1.96
CA PRO A 489 -15.08 17.46 2.02
C PRO A 489 -14.89 18.91 1.52
N LYS A 490 -15.97 19.50 1.05
CA LYS A 490 -15.99 20.87 0.50
C LYS A 490 -15.35 21.92 1.43
N TYR A 491 -15.63 21.87 2.74
CA TYR A 491 -15.09 22.89 3.66
C TYR A 491 -13.56 22.89 3.75
N VAL A 492 -12.93 21.75 3.50
CA VAL A 492 -11.46 21.65 3.40
C VAL A 492 -10.98 22.29 2.10
N LEU A 493 -11.64 22.00 0.97
CA LEU A 493 -11.33 22.62 -0.33
C LEU A 493 -11.55 24.13 -0.31
N ASP A 494 -12.60 24.60 0.38
CA ASP A 494 -12.87 26.03 0.58
C ASP A 494 -11.72 26.72 1.34
N ASP A 495 -11.19 26.11 2.38
CA ASP A 495 -10.05 26.65 3.15
C ASP A 495 -8.83 26.84 2.25
N TYR A 496 -8.54 25.88 1.37
CA TYR A 496 -7.43 26.00 0.42
C TYR A 496 -7.69 27.08 -0.63
N LEU A 497 -8.90 27.18 -1.18
CA LEU A 497 -9.22 28.09 -2.26
C LEU A 497 -9.30 29.55 -1.80
N TYR A 498 -10.07 29.81 -0.74
CA TYR A 498 -10.38 31.19 -0.32
C TYR A 498 -9.26 31.83 0.50
N ASN A 499 -8.27 31.05 0.93
CA ASN A 499 -7.08 31.55 1.60
C ASN A 499 -5.84 31.61 0.68
N LEU A 500 -6.00 31.41 -0.63
CA LEU A 500 -4.99 31.74 -1.63
C LEU A 500 -5.12 33.17 -2.12
N ASP A 501 -4.01 33.79 -2.45
CA ASP A 501 -4.01 35.08 -3.12
C ASP A 501 -4.63 34.96 -4.52
N SER A 502 -5.28 36.02 -4.95
CA SER A 502 -5.96 36.06 -6.25
C SER A 502 -4.93 35.97 -7.38
N GLY A 503 -4.99 34.90 -8.17
CA GLY A 503 -4.11 34.67 -9.31
C GLY A 503 -2.88 33.80 -9.02
N GLU A 504 -2.69 33.31 -7.78
CA GLU A 504 -1.66 32.31 -7.48
C GLU A 504 -1.97 31.00 -8.21
N GLN A 505 -1.01 30.49 -8.96
CA GLN A 505 -1.11 29.26 -9.76
C GLN A 505 0.08 28.31 -9.60
N SER A 506 1.07 28.68 -8.76
CA SER A 506 2.20 27.78 -8.50
C SER A 506 1.72 26.51 -7.81
N GLN A 507 1.96 25.35 -8.39
CA GLN A 507 1.66 24.06 -7.77
C GLN A 507 2.33 23.92 -6.39
N TYR A 508 3.50 24.53 -6.18
CA TYR A 508 4.25 24.50 -4.93
C TYR A 508 3.65 25.41 -3.83
N ILE A 509 2.59 26.14 -4.14
CA ILE A 509 1.80 26.97 -3.21
C ILE A 509 0.35 26.49 -3.16
N CYS A 510 -0.26 26.24 -4.33
CA CYS A 510 -1.69 25.91 -4.44
C CYS A 510 -2.00 24.47 -4.03
N CYS A 511 -1.12 23.52 -4.36
CA CYS A 511 -1.37 22.10 -4.09
C CYS A 511 -1.58 21.86 -2.60
N PRO A 512 -2.72 21.29 -2.17
CA PRO A 512 -2.96 20.97 -0.78
C PRO A 512 -2.02 19.91 -0.22
N ARG A 513 -1.79 18.86 -0.98
CA ARG A 513 -1.05 17.66 -0.56
C ARG A 513 0.44 17.88 -0.48
N VAL A 514 1.06 17.34 0.56
CA VAL A 514 2.51 17.31 0.73
C VAL A 514 3.05 15.89 0.58
N ASP A 515 2.50 14.92 1.31
CA ASP A 515 2.88 13.49 1.27
C ASP A 515 1.64 12.57 1.25
N THR A 516 1.34 11.90 2.34
CA THR A 516 0.24 10.91 2.47
C THR A 516 -0.75 11.29 3.57
N GLU A 517 -0.68 12.52 4.09
CA GLU A 517 -1.57 13.03 5.12
C GLU A 517 -3.03 13.06 4.67
N LEU A 518 -3.97 12.90 5.60
CA LEU A 518 -5.37 13.25 5.35
C LEU A 518 -5.50 14.76 5.27
N LEU A 519 -6.08 15.28 4.19
CA LEU A 519 -6.24 16.73 4.01
C LEU A 519 -7.17 17.33 5.08
N ARG A 520 -6.71 18.41 5.71
CA ARG A 520 -7.40 19.15 6.78
C ARG A 520 -7.37 20.65 6.51
N PRO A 521 -8.34 21.43 6.98
CA PRO A 521 -8.30 22.87 6.86
C PRO A 521 -7.31 23.47 7.86
N TYR A 522 -6.41 24.32 7.42
CA TYR A 522 -5.41 24.97 8.27
C TYR A 522 -5.05 26.40 7.84
N ARG A 523 -5.30 26.81 6.58
CA ARG A 523 -4.83 28.09 6.05
C ARG A 523 -5.47 29.29 6.74
N GLU A 524 -6.81 29.30 6.88
CA GLU A 524 -7.52 30.36 7.59
C GLU A 524 -7.04 30.44 9.04
N TYR A 525 -6.91 29.29 9.69
CA TYR A 525 -6.43 29.23 11.07
C TYR A 525 -5.03 29.81 11.22
N PHE A 526 -4.07 29.48 10.36
CA PHE A 526 -2.71 30.01 10.42
C PHE A 526 -2.66 31.51 10.16
N LYS A 527 -3.39 32.00 9.15
CA LYS A 527 -3.50 33.43 8.86
C LYS A 527 -4.04 34.24 10.05
N GLY A 528 -4.93 33.65 10.84
CA GLY A 528 -5.51 34.29 12.02
C GLY A 528 -4.70 34.17 13.31
N ASN A 529 -3.81 33.15 13.45
CA ASN A 529 -3.20 32.80 14.73
C ASN A 529 -1.67 32.85 14.73
N VAL A 530 -1.01 32.92 13.55
CA VAL A 530 0.47 33.02 13.49
C VAL A 530 0.88 34.48 13.62
N PRO A 531 1.77 34.83 14.61
CA PRO A 531 2.22 36.20 14.79
C PRO A 531 2.93 36.75 13.55
N GLN A 532 2.71 38.04 13.22
CA GLN A 532 3.30 38.68 12.04
C GLN A 532 4.84 38.55 11.99
N SER A 533 5.49 38.63 13.16
CA SER A 533 6.95 38.44 13.23
C SER A 533 7.43 37.06 12.77
N LEU A 534 6.61 36.02 12.96
CA LEU A 534 6.93 34.69 12.44
C LEU A 534 6.56 34.59 10.95
N VAL A 535 5.48 35.23 10.52
CA VAL A 535 5.15 35.35 9.09
C VAL A 535 6.29 36.01 8.33
N ASP A 536 6.83 37.13 8.85
CA ASP A 536 7.98 37.81 8.26
C ASP A 536 9.23 36.91 8.21
N THR A 537 9.41 36.06 9.24
CA THR A 537 10.50 35.07 9.27
C THR A 537 10.30 33.99 8.18
N ILE A 538 9.09 33.51 8.00
CA ILE A 538 8.77 32.50 6.97
C ILE A 538 9.04 33.06 5.57
N VAL A 539 8.53 34.28 5.31
CA VAL A 539 8.55 34.87 3.96
C VAL A 539 9.94 35.39 3.56
N PHE A 540 10.64 36.08 4.47
CA PHE A 540 11.89 36.78 4.16
C PHE A 540 13.14 36.10 4.72
N HIS A 541 12.99 35.13 5.61
CA HIS A 541 14.11 34.45 6.28
C HIS A 541 13.80 32.96 6.51
N THR A 542 13.38 32.23 5.50
CA THR A 542 12.98 30.83 5.57
C THR A 542 13.98 29.92 6.31
N PRO A 543 15.31 30.07 6.19
CA PRO A 543 16.25 29.31 7.02
C PRO A 543 16.08 29.52 8.53
N LEU A 544 15.63 30.69 8.98
CA LEU A 544 15.33 30.94 10.39
C LEU A 544 14.03 30.25 10.80
N PHE A 545 13.09 30.03 9.85
CA PHE A 545 11.89 29.26 10.12
C PHE A 545 12.22 27.76 10.23
N VAL A 546 13.14 27.21 9.42
CA VAL A 546 13.64 25.83 9.61
C VAL A 546 14.20 25.68 11.04
N LYS A 547 15.03 26.63 11.46
CA LYS A 547 15.54 26.63 12.84
C LYS A 547 14.44 26.79 13.90
N TRP A 548 13.43 27.61 13.63
CA TRP A 548 12.29 27.77 14.53
C TRP A 548 11.55 26.44 14.70
N CYS A 549 11.31 25.68 13.64
CA CYS A 549 10.69 24.35 13.71
C CYS A 549 11.50 23.41 14.59
N LYS A 550 12.84 23.38 14.43
CA LYS A 550 13.74 22.59 15.30
C LYS A 550 13.62 22.97 16.77
N ASP A 551 13.64 24.28 17.06
CA ASP A 551 13.74 24.79 18.44
C ASP A 551 12.39 24.79 19.20
N ASN A 552 11.25 24.76 18.47
CA ASN A 552 9.91 24.92 19.06
C ASN A 552 8.99 23.71 18.92
N LEU A 553 9.39 22.68 18.21
CA LEU A 553 8.63 21.42 18.11
C LEU A 553 9.33 20.33 18.93
N SER A 554 8.54 19.65 19.77
CA SER A 554 9.00 18.49 20.54
C SER A 554 8.79 17.22 19.74
N MET A 555 9.87 16.48 19.50
CA MET A 555 9.87 15.30 18.62
C MET A 555 9.58 14.02 19.40
N TYR A 556 8.67 13.19 18.88
CA TYR A 556 8.25 11.90 19.45
C TYR A 556 8.17 10.81 18.37
N ASP A 557 9.30 10.55 17.70
CA ASP A 557 9.38 9.55 16.63
C ASP A 557 9.16 8.12 17.13
N ASP A 558 9.38 7.84 18.41
CA ASP A 558 9.10 6.57 19.08
C ASP A 558 7.59 6.29 19.23
N LEU A 559 6.75 7.32 19.18
CA LEU A 559 5.29 7.23 19.18
C LEU A 559 4.69 7.35 17.77
N SER A 560 5.51 7.44 16.72
CA SER A 560 5.08 7.55 15.33
C SER A 560 4.61 6.20 14.79
N LEU A 561 3.60 6.26 13.94
CA LEU A 561 3.21 5.16 13.05
C LEU A 561 3.22 5.67 11.63
N ARG A 562 3.83 4.89 10.72
CA ARG A 562 3.97 5.26 9.32
C ARG A 562 2.61 5.56 8.69
N TYR A 563 2.49 6.73 8.06
CA TYR A 563 1.27 7.27 7.43
C TYR A 563 0.16 7.71 8.39
N VAL A 564 0.46 7.86 9.67
CA VAL A 564 -0.44 8.44 10.68
C VAL A 564 0.14 9.78 11.12
N GLN A 565 -0.09 10.80 10.32
CA GLN A 565 0.46 12.14 10.54
C GLN A 565 -0.45 13.01 11.41
N LEU A 566 0.16 13.99 12.07
CA LEU A 566 -0.54 14.99 12.83
C LEU A 566 -1.13 16.07 11.90
N ASP A 567 -2.31 16.57 12.25
CA ASP A 567 -2.89 17.75 11.63
C ASP A 567 -1.97 18.98 11.84
N PRO A 568 -1.59 19.72 10.79
CA PRO A 568 -0.74 20.90 10.90
C PRO A 568 -1.22 21.94 11.90
N LYS A 569 -2.54 22.14 12.02
CA LYS A 569 -3.13 23.00 13.04
C LYS A 569 -2.83 22.49 14.46
N ARG A 570 -2.98 21.20 14.69
CA ARG A 570 -2.72 20.58 15.99
C ARG A 570 -1.25 20.62 16.36
N ILE A 571 -0.33 20.50 15.39
CA ILE A 571 1.12 20.72 15.62
C ILE A 571 1.37 22.14 16.12
N TRP A 572 0.73 23.14 15.49
CA TRP A 572 0.84 24.53 15.96
C TRP A 572 0.34 24.72 17.39
N GLU A 573 -0.79 24.12 17.75
CA GLU A 573 -1.40 24.24 19.07
C GLU A 573 -0.59 23.51 20.16
N THR A 574 -0.15 22.29 19.90
CA THR A 574 0.45 21.39 20.88
C THR A 574 1.98 21.47 20.94
N ARG A 575 2.62 21.91 19.86
CA ARG A 575 4.08 21.85 19.67
C ARG A 575 4.65 20.43 19.65
N LEU A 576 3.81 19.44 19.46
CA LEU A 576 4.21 18.04 19.30
C LEU A 576 4.34 17.68 17.81
N ALA A 577 5.32 16.88 17.45
CA ALA A 577 5.49 16.36 16.10
C ALA A 577 6.29 15.04 16.11
N ASP A 578 6.16 14.29 15.04
CA ASP A 578 7.15 13.34 14.56
C ASP A 578 7.85 13.88 13.31
N LYS A 579 8.83 13.17 12.79
CA LYS A 579 9.61 13.61 11.63
C LYS A 579 8.72 13.94 10.43
N ALA A 580 7.85 13.02 10.02
CA ALA A 580 6.98 13.21 8.85
C ALA A 580 6.01 14.39 9.05
N SER A 581 5.42 14.49 10.24
CA SER A 581 4.49 15.58 10.57
C SER A 581 5.17 16.95 10.64
N ARG A 582 6.42 17.04 11.13
CA ARG A 582 7.23 18.27 11.09
C ARG A 582 7.53 18.72 9.66
N GLU A 583 7.85 17.78 8.78
CA GLU A 583 8.09 18.03 7.37
C GLU A 583 6.85 18.59 6.68
N ILE A 584 5.69 17.95 6.89
CA ILE A 584 4.40 18.43 6.37
C ILE A 584 4.05 19.80 6.94
N PHE A 585 4.21 20.00 8.24
CA PHE A 585 3.96 21.29 8.91
C PHE A 585 4.82 22.42 8.32
N PHE A 586 6.10 22.19 8.08
CA PHE A 586 6.97 23.17 7.45
C PHE A 586 6.45 23.58 6.07
N VAL A 587 6.14 22.61 5.21
CA VAL A 587 5.63 22.87 3.86
C VAL A 587 4.28 23.60 3.90
N THR A 588 3.35 23.18 4.75
CA THR A 588 2.02 23.82 4.87
C THR A 588 2.10 25.26 5.36
N MET A 589 3.00 25.55 6.31
CA MET A 589 3.26 26.91 6.78
C MET A 589 3.86 27.79 5.67
N CYS A 590 4.87 27.30 4.96
CA CYS A 590 5.48 28.02 3.83
C CYS A 590 4.42 28.34 2.77
N ARG A 591 3.66 27.35 2.30
CA ARG A 591 2.59 27.52 1.30
C ARG A 591 1.49 28.49 1.74
N THR A 592 1.11 28.47 3.03
CA THR A 592 0.08 29.37 3.56
C THR A 592 0.48 30.84 3.45
N PHE A 593 1.78 31.15 3.58
CA PHE A 593 2.30 32.51 3.54
C PHE A 593 3.03 32.83 2.21
N GLY A 594 2.79 32.03 1.15
CA GLY A 594 3.23 32.31 -0.21
C GLY A 594 4.68 31.93 -0.53
N VAL A 595 5.33 31.11 0.30
CA VAL A 595 6.66 30.56 0.01
C VAL A 595 6.50 29.20 -0.68
N PRO A 596 7.01 29.03 -1.93
CA PRO A 596 6.93 27.73 -2.60
C PRO A 596 7.75 26.69 -1.85
N ALA A 597 7.11 25.60 -1.45
CA ALA A 597 7.75 24.50 -0.74
C ALA A 597 7.08 23.16 -1.09
N TRP A 598 7.85 22.08 -1.13
CA TRP A 598 7.39 20.76 -1.52
C TRP A 598 8.27 19.64 -0.96
N MET A 599 7.75 18.44 -0.96
CA MET A 599 8.56 17.22 -0.82
C MET A 599 8.97 16.77 -2.21
N ASP A 600 10.27 16.61 -2.44
CA ASP A 600 10.79 16.12 -3.72
C ASP A 600 10.28 14.68 -3.96
N PRO A 601 9.64 14.39 -5.09
CA PRO A 601 9.02 13.08 -5.32
C PRO A 601 10.05 11.94 -5.45
N VAL A 602 11.27 12.23 -5.87
CA VAL A 602 12.33 11.22 -6.08
C VAL A 602 13.14 11.00 -4.82
N THR A 603 13.70 12.07 -4.26
CA THR A 603 14.60 11.98 -3.09
C THR A 603 13.87 11.97 -1.76
N ARG A 604 12.61 12.41 -1.74
CA ARG A 604 11.78 12.61 -0.54
C ARG A 604 12.32 13.68 0.42
N VAL A 605 13.26 14.47 -0.02
CA VAL A 605 13.78 15.63 0.71
C VAL A 605 12.80 16.79 0.61
N ILE A 606 12.57 17.50 1.72
CA ILE A 606 11.81 18.74 1.70
C ILE A 606 12.61 19.84 1.07
N LYS A 607 11.98 20.61 0.19
CA LYS A 607 12.59 21.74 -0.50
C LYS A 607 11.74 23.00 -0.37
N TYR A 608 12.40 24.16 -0.45
CA TYR A 608 11.72 25.43 -0.65
C TYR A 608 12.47 26.27 -1.69
N PHE A 609 11.75 27.18 -2.32
CA PHE A 609 12.30 28.12 -3.28
C PHE A 609 12.39 29.52 -2.66
N ASP A 610 13.62 30.05 -2.58
CA ASP A 610 13.86 31.44 -2.17
C ASP A 610 13.63 32.37 -3.36
N THR A 611 12.57 33.20 -3.29
CA THR A 611 12.18 34.09 -4.37
C THR A 611 13.06 35.34 -4.50
N GLU A 612 13.86 35.66 -3.48
CA GLU A 612 14.84 36.78 -3.51
C GLU A 612 16.16 36.35 -4.13
N GLU A 613 16.63 35.14 -3.78
CA GLU A 613 17.87 34.59 -4.31
C GLU A 613 17.66 33.79 -5.62
N PHE A 614 16.41 33.51 -6.01
CA PHE A 614 16.04 32.66 -7.15
C PHE A 614 16.70 31.26 -7.09
N LYS A 615 16.65 30.62 -5.92
CA LYS A 615 17.35 29.38 -5.66
C LYS A 615 16.51 28.40 -4.86
N GLU A 616 16.68 27.09 -5.17
CA GLU A 616 16.15 26.00 -4.37
C GLU A 616 17.10 25.63 -3.24
N TYR A 617 16.53 25.30 -2.07
CA TYR A 617 17.25 24.84 -0.89
C TYR A 617 16.61 23.55 -0.36
N ASP A 618 17.47 22.61 -0.01
CA ASP A 618 17.07 21.43 0.75
C ASP A 618 16.86 21.80 2.23
N VAL A 619 15.83 21.26 2.86
CA VAL A 619 15.54 21.50 4.28
C VAL A 619 16.20 20.41 5.11
N ASP A 620 17.18 20.81 5.90
CA ASP A 620 17.77 19.99 6.94
C ASP A 620 17.56 20.69 8.29
N PHE A 621 16.70 20.15 9.11
CA PHE A 621 16.40 20.71 10.43
C PHE A 621 17.59 20.65 11.39
N ASP A 622 18.57 19.79 11.15
CA ASP A 622 19.74 19.62 12.00
C ASP A 622 20.96 20.41 11.51
N ALA A 623 20.95 20.86 10.26
CA ALA A 623 22.02 21.67 9.71
C ALA A 623 22.12 23.05 10.38
N ALA A 624 23.33 23.54 10.53
CA ALA A 624 23.59 24.89 11.02
C ALA A 624 23.22 25.95 9.96
N GLN A 625 23.30 25.58 8.68
CA GLN A 625 22.99 26.43 7.56
C GLN A 625 22.38 25.59 6.42
N GLN A 626 21.30 26.08 5.81
CA GLN A 626 20.68 25.41 4.67
C GLN A 626 21.53 25.55 3.43
N THR A 627 21.74 24.46 2.70
CA THR A 627 22.52 24.42 1.46
C THR A 627 21.82 23.53 0.44
N ALA A 628 21.97 23.85 -0.83
CA ALA A 628 21.60 22.90 -1.89
C ALA A 628 22.62 21.76 -1.91
N SER A 629 22.15 20.53 -2.08
CA SER A 629 23.05 19.38 -2.25
C SER A 629 23.92 19.54 -3.49
N PRO A 630 25.25 19.31 -3.39
CA PRO A 630 26.10 19.31 -4.58
C PRO A 630 25.62 18.22 -5.55
N LYS A 631 25.78 18.47 -6.86
CA LYS A 631 25.28 17.61 -7.93
C LYS A 631 26.42 17.04 -8.78
N GLY A 632 26.20 15.80 -9.24
CA GLY A 632 26.99 15.15 -10.27
C GLY A 632 26.08 14.44 -11.27
N TRP A 633 26.62 13.64 -12.15
CA TRP A 633 25.84 12.94 -13.17
C TRP A 633 26.08 11.44 -13.14
N LEU A 634 24.99 10.69 -13.31
CA LEU A 634 25.01 9.26 -13.56
C LEU A 634 24.72 8.99 -15.04
N HIS A 635 25.45 8.06 -15.63
CA HIS A 635 25.15 7.46 -16.92
C HIS A 635 25.18 5.94 -16.75
N LEU A 636 24.09 5.25 -17.10
CA LEU A 636 24.03 3.78 -17.09
C LEU A 636 24.24 3.27 -18.50
N GLU A 637 25.28 2.42 -18.68
CA GLU A 637 25.50 1.66 -19.89
C GLU A 637 24.70 0.36 -19.81
N TYR A 638 23.99 0.01 -20.88
CA TYR A 638 23.18 -1.20 -20.96
C TYR A 638 23.39 -1.95 -22.27
N ASP A 639 23.77 -3.21 -22.18
CA ASP A 639 23.82 -4.14 -23.30
C ASP A 639 22.48 -4.89 -23.40
N GLU A 640 21.77 -4.69 -24.51
CA GLU A 640 20.44 -5.27 -24.72
C GLU A 640 20.47 -6.79 -24.66
N ILE A 641 19.50 -7.37 -23.96
CA ILE A 641 19.25 -8.82 -23.96
C ILE A 641 17.94 -9.15 -24.68
N PRO A 642 17.74 -10.38 -25.17
CA PRO A 642 16.51 -10.74 -25.90
C PRO A 642 15.24 -10.34 -25.17
N LEU A 643 14.32 -9.68 -25.87
CA LEU A 643 13.03 -9.18 -25.36
C LEU A 643 13.12 -8.18 -24.19
N LEU A 644 14.26 -7.51 -24.05
CA LEU A 644 14.43 -6.42 -23.09
C LEU A 644 15.41 -5.40 -23.66
N ASP A 645 14.92 -4.48 -24.47
CA ASP A 645 15.67 -3.39 -25.11
C ASP A 645 15.77 -2.14 -24.21
N ASP A 646 14.78 -1.92 -23.33
CA ASP A 646 14.70 -0.75 -22.48
C ASP A 646 14.18 -1.10 -21.07
N PRO A 647 15.06 -1.46 -20.14
CA PRO A 647 14.69 -1.84 -18.77
C PRO A 647 13.84 -0.77 -18.06
N LYS A 648 12.75 -1.18 -17.42
CA LYS A 648 11.85 -0.31 -16.63
C LYS A 648 12.33 -0.19 -15.17
N TYR A 649 12.22 1.03 -14.64
CA TYR A 649 12.50 1.31 -13.23
C TYR A 649 11.53 0.54 -12.33
N GLN A 650 11.98 0.08 -11.16
CA GLN A 650 11.24 -0.80 -10.21
C GLN A 650 10.84 -2.17 -10.77
N THR A 651 10.84 -2.39 -12.06
CA THR A 651 10.59 -3.72 -12.66
C THR A 651 11.90 -4.49 -12.89
N HIS A 652 12.90 -3.80 -13.41
CA HIS A 652 14.15 -4.41 -13.83
C HIS A 652 15.36 -3.87 -13.06
N PHE A 653 15.31 -2.62 -12.60
CA PHE A 653 16.40 -2.02 -11.83
C PHE A 653 15.90 -0.89 -10.91
N THR A 654 16.69 -0.60 -9.89
CA THR A 654 16.53 0.55 -8.99
C THR A 654 17.87 1.09 -8.56
N ILE A 655 17.91 2.38 -8.19
CA ILE A 655 19.04 2.99 -7.48
C ILE A 655 18.62 3.47 -6.10
N SER A 656 19.50 3.28 -5.13
CA SER A 656 19.29 3.71 -3.74
C SER A 656 20.51 4.49 -3.26
N LYS A 657 20.29 5.57 -2.51
CA LYS A 657 21.34 6.42 -1.93
C LYS A 657 21.60 6.03 -0.49
N PHE A 658 22.85 5.97 -0.08
CA PHE A 658 23.23 5.73 1.31
C PHE A 658 22.99 6.97 2.17
N ASP A 659 22.28 6.81 3.29
CA ASP A 659 21.96 7.88 4.24
C ASP A 659 22.85 7.90 5.50
N GLY A 660 23.91 7.08 5.48
CA GLY A 660 24.79 6.86 6.65
C GLY A 660 24.42 5.62 7.46
N THR A 661 23.26 5.00 7.19
CA THR A 661 22.78 3.80 7.90
C THR A 661 22.20 2.76 6.93
N SER A 662 21.45 3.19 5.94
CA SER A 662 20.75 2.31 4.99
C SER A 662 20.82 2.90 3.58
N PHE A 663 20.56 2.06 2.57
CA PHE A 663 20.34 2.51 1.21
C PHE A 663 18.87 2.86 1.01
N VAL A 664 18.57 4.12 0.71
CA VAL A 664 17.21 4.67 0.55
C VAL A 664 16.89 4.80 -0.93
N LEU A 665 15.81 4.13 -1.35
CA LEU A 665 15.34 4.11 -2.74
C LEU A 665 15.16 5.53 -3.29
N GLN A 666 15.69 5.79 -4.48
CA GLN A 666 15.33 6.96 -5.28
C GLN A 666 14.02 6.66 -6.01
N ASN A 667 12.97 7.41 -5.70
CA ASN A 667 11.58 7.03 -6.03
C ASN A 667 11.16 7.54 -7.43
N TYR A 668 11.86 7.09 -8.50
CA TYR A 668 11.41 7.31 -9.87
C TYR A 668 10.13 6.52 -10.17
N GLY A 669 9.42 6.92 -11.22
CA GLY A 669 8.15 6.30 -11.61
C GLY A 669 8.30 4.87 -12.16
N LYS A 670 7.30 4.01 -11.93
CA LYS A 670 7.27 2.65 -12.51
C LYS A 670 7.20 2.64 -14.06
N ALA A 671 6.72 3.72 -14.65
CA ALA A 671 6.67 3.90 -16.09
C ALA A 671 8.01 4.39 -16.69
N ASP A 672 8.91 4.89 -15.85
CA ASP A 672 10.22 5.36 -16.29
C ASP A 672 11.09 4.18 -16.73
N THR A 673 11.94 4.44 -17.71
CA THR A 673 12.80 3.42 -18.31
C THR A 673 14.28 3.86 -18.27
N TRP A 674 15.19 2.90 -18.49
CA TRP A 674 16.60 3.21 -18.65
C TRP A 674 16.82 4.31 -19.70
N SER A 675 16.16 4.21 -20.86
CA SER A 675 16.34 5.18 -21.94
C SER A 675 15.83 6.58 -21.60
N SER A 676 14.77 6.68 -20.79
CA SER A 676 14.21 7.96 -20.34
C SER A 676 15.01 8.62 -19.21
N LEU A 677 15.61 7.82 -18.30
CA LEU A 677 16.28 8.33 -17.11
C LEU A 677 17.82 8.43 -17.28
N PHE A 678 18.48 7.32 -17.68
CA PHE A 678 19.90 7.14 -17.45
C PHE A 678 20.74 6.79 -18.68
N SER A 679 20.13 6.58 -19.86
CA SER A 679 20.86 6.38 -21.13
C SER A 679 21.62 7.64 -21.58
N ARG A 680 21.31 8.77 -20.95
CA ARG A 680 22.05 10.02 -21.02
C ARG A 680 22.42 10.40 -19.59
N LYS A 681 23.24 11.47 -19.45
CA LYS A 681 23.62 11.98 -18.15
C LYS A 681 22.42 12.47 -17.36
N ALA A 682 22.09 11.79 -16.26
CA ALA A 682 21.08 12.19 -15.29
C ALA A 682 21.76 12.88 -14.11
N GLU A 683 21.22 14.01 -13.69
CA GLU A 683 21.71 14.74 -12.53
C GLU A 683 21.20 14.10 -11.22
N LEU A 684 22.14 13.80 -10.32
CA LEU A 684 21.84 13.27 -8.98
C LEU A 684 22.59 14.06 -7.91
N ASP A 685 22.13 13.95 -6.66
CA ASP A 685 22.87 14.43 -5.50
C ASP A 685 24.18 13.66 -5.35
N CYS A 686 25.26 14.34 -4.96
CA CYS A 686 26.49 13.66 -4.60
C CYS A 686 26.26 12.70 -3.42
N GLY A 687 26.99 11.58 -3.42
CA GLY A 687 26.91 10.56 -2.37
C GLY A 687 27.20 9.16 -2.88
N TYR A 688 27.00 8.19 -2.01
CA TYR A 688 27.25 6.79 -2.30
C TYR A 688 25.93 6.07 -2.62
N TYR A 689 25.94 5.28 -3.69
CA TYR A 689 24.75 4.66 -4.27
C TYR A 689 24.91 3.16 -4.46
N MET A 690 23.78 2.47 -4.47
CA MET A 690 23.64 1.07 -4.84
C MET A 690 22.66 0.96 -6.00
N LEU A 691 23.09 0.34 -7.10
CA LEU A 691 22.24 -0.12 -8.19
C LEU A 691 21.89 -1.59 -7.94
N VAL A 692 20.62 -1.91 -7.98
CA VAL A 692 20.12 -3.29 -7.98
C VAL A 692 19.39 -3.52 -9.29
N SER A 693 19.75 -4.59 -9.99
CA SER A 693 18.99 -5.04 -11.15
C SER A 693 18.64 -6.52 -11.01
N GLY A 694 17.64 -6.99 -11.77
CA GLY A 694 17.29 -8.39 -11.71
C GLY A 694 16.27 -8.85 -12.72
N SER A 695 16.45 -10.08 -13.18
CA SER A 695 15.53 -10.81 -14.06
C SER A 695 14.74 -11.83 -13.24
N ARG A 696 13.43 -11.61 -13.11
CA ARG A 696 12.54 -12.56 -12.46
C ARG A 696 12.12 -13.65 -13.42
N MET A 697 12.31 -14.90 -13.00
CA MET A 697 11.91 -16.08 -13.77
C MET A 697 10.46 -16.49 -13.45
N SER A 698 9.87 -17.32 -14.31
CA SER A 698 8.49 -17.81 -14.15
C SER A 698 8.27 -18.57 -12.84
N ALA A 699 9.24 -19.31 -12.36
CA ALA A 699 9.19 -20.00 -11.06
C ALA A 699 9.24 -19.04 -9.86
N GLY A 700 9.55 -17.76 -10.09
CA GLY A 700 9.62 -16.71 -9.06
C GLY A 700 11.02 -16.43 -8.55
N ASN A 701 12.04 -17.27 -8.87
CA ASN A 701 13.43 -16.95 -8.57
C ASN A 701 13.92 -15.74 -9.38
N VAL A 702 14.97 -15.09 -8.89
CA VAL A 702 15.52 -13.86 -9.51
C VAL A 702 17.01 -14.00 -9.71
N LEU A 703 17.48 -13.67 -10.90
CA LEU A 703 18.90 -13.45 -11.18
C LEU A 703 19.20 -11.98 -10.90
N ALA A 704 19.72 -11.68 -9.72
CA ALA A 704 19.95 -10.32 -9.25
C ALA A 704 21.43 -9.91 -9.35
N ASP A 705 21.66 -8.65 -9.64
CA ASP A 705 22.98 -8.03 -9.72
C ASP A 705 23.00 -6.76 -8.85
N ILE A 706 24.11 -6.53 -8.13
CA ILE A 706 24.30 -5.36 -7.28
C ILE A 706 25.62 -4.68 -7.66
N GLU A 707 25.56 -3.37 -7.87
CA GLU A 707 26.71 -2.52 -8.12
C GLU A 707 26.70 -1.31 -7.18
N PHE A 708 27.87 -0.96 -6.64
CA PHE A 708 28.03 0.19 -5.75
C PHE A 708 28.87 1.25 -6.43
N PHE A 709 28.47 2.52 -6.33
CA PHE A 709 29.16 3.63 -7.00
C PHE A 709 29.02 4.94 -6.24
N THR A 710 29.91 5.90 -6.54
CA THR A 710 29.88 7.24 -5.93
C THR A 710 29.59 8.29 -7.02
N ILE A 711 28.69 9.22 -6.72
CA ILE A 711 28.46 10.42 -7.50
C ILE A 711 29.27 11.56 -6.90
N GLU A 712 30.23 12.09 -7.66
CA GLU A 712 31.10 13.21 -7.26
C GLU A 712 30.64 14.53 -7.91
N GLU A 713 30.87 15.65 -7.19
CA GLU A 713 30.46 16.98 -7.65
C GLU A 713 31.06 17.33 -9.03
N GLY A 714 30.18 17.71 -9.95
CA GLY A 714 30.54 18.13 -11.28
C GLY A 714 31.17 17.06 -12.19
N ARG A 715 31.12 15.79 -11.79
CA ARG A 715 31.63 14.66 -12.55
C ARG A 715 30.53 13.75 -13.06
N THR A 716 30.86 12.98 -14.10
CA THR A 716 30.00 11.89 -14.59
C THR A 716 30.56 10.57 -14.07
N THR A 717 29.69 9.73 -13.52
CA THR A 717 29.97 8.34 -13.16
C THR A 717 29.27 7.44 -14.17
N ASP A 718 30.03 6.60 -14.86
CA ASP A 718 29.53 5.59 -15.80
C ASP A 718 29.42 4.26 -15.04
N VAL A 719 28.25 3.62 -15.09
CA VAL A 719 27.95 2.35 -14.40
C VAL A 719 27.25 1.40 -15.36
N ASN A 720 27.59 0.12 -15.32
CA ASN A 720 26.94 -0.91 -16.13
C ASN A 720 25.62 -1.37 -15.49
N LEU A 721 24.53 -1.27 -16.23
CA LEU A 721 23.26 -1.90 -15.90
C LEU A 721 23.26 -3.33 -16.47
N VAL A 722 23.50 -4.32 -15.62
CA VAL A 722 23.56 -5.72 -16.02
C VAL A 722 22.17 -6.37 -15.88
N MET A 723 21.71 -7.02 -16.93
CA MET A 723 20.51 -7.85 -16.91
C MET A 723 20.88 -9.27 -17.35
N ARG A 724 20.56 -10.28 -16.54
CA ARG A 724 20.88 -11.70 -16.83
C ARG A 724 19.67 -12.45 -17.36
N ASP A 725 19.90 -13.44 -18.19
CA ASP A 725 18.89 -14.35 -18.73
C ASP A 725 19.29 -15.81 -18.45
N ALA A 726 18.29 -16.68 -18.26
CA ALA A 726 18.50 -18.11 -18.05
C ALA A 726 18.09 -18.87 -19.31
N THR A 727 18.89 -19.86 -19.67
CA THR A 727 18.67 -20.67 -20.89
C THR A 727 17.60 -21.74 -20.72
N ASP A 728 17.26 -22.11 -19.49
CA ASP A 728 16.39 -23.23 -19.11
C ASP A 728 15.09 -22.79 -18.40
N GLN A 729 14.91 -21.50 -18.17
CA GLN A 729 13.73 -20.94 -17.49
C GLN A 729 13.15 -19.78 -18.29
N LEU A 730 11.83 -19.60 -18.19
CA LEU A 730 11.16 -18.47 -18.78
C LEU A 730 11.32 -17.23 -17.90
N ARG A 731 11.73 -16.12 -18.51
CA ARG A 731 11.81 -14.82 -17.86
C ARG A 731 10.45 -14.11 -17.92
N VAL A 732 10.13 -13.30 -16.92
CA VAL A 732 9.05 -12.31 -16.99
C VAL A 732 9.50 -11.19 -17.91
N ILE A 733 8.79 -10.98 -19.01
CA ILE A 733 9.14 -10.05 -20.11
C ILE A 733 8.23 -8.84 -20.21
N GLY A 734 7.19 -8.76 -19.41
CA GLY A 734 6.23 -7.66 -19.42
C GLY A 734 5.11 -7.84 -18.42
N SER A 735 4.13 -6.96 -18.49
CA SER A 735 2.93 -6.98 -17.64
C SER A 735 1.67 -7.05 -18.49
N PHE A 736 0.62 -7.68 -17.95
CA PHE A 736 -0.72 -7.74 -18.54
C PHE A 736 -1.75 -7.69 -17.42
N ASP A 737 -2.60 -6.67 -17.40
CA ASP A 737 -3.63 -6.53 -16.38
C ASP A 737 -4.73 -7.61 -16.54
N SER A 738 -4.71 -8.61 -15.66
CA SER A 738 -5.68 -9.70 -15.67
C SER A 738 -7.12 -9.25 -15.33
N GLU A 739 -7.29 -8.07 -14.72
CA GLU A 739 -8.61 -7.47 -14.48
C GLU A 739 -9.17 -6.69 -15.67
N MET A 740 -8.41 -6.63 -16.78
CA MET A 740 -8.87 -5.99 -18.02
C MET A 740 -10.24 -6.53 -18.45
N LYS A 741 -11.18 -5.61 -18.67
CA LYS A 741 -12.55 -5.94 -19.07
C LYS A 741 -12.68 -6.08 -20.59
N TYR A 742 -13.49 -7.04 -21.00
CA TYR A 742 -13.82 -7.33 -22.39
C TYR A 742 -15.27 -7.84 -22.50
N LEU A 743 -15.81 -7.96 -23.71
CA LEU A 743 -17.13 -8.56 -23.94
C LEU A 743 -17.00 -10.08 -24.06
N SER A 744 -17.38 -10.82 -23.03
CA SER A 744 -17.31 -12.28 -22.98
C SER A 744 -18.46 -12.92 -23.78
N LEU A 745 -18.15 -13.99 -24.52
CA LEU A 745 -19.09 -14.73 -25.39
C LEU A 745 -19.21 -16.17 -24.89
N ASP A 746 -20.42 -16.72 -24.91
CA ASP A 746 -20.70 -18.09 -24.45
C ASP A 746 -20.07 -19.19 -25.35
N GLY A 747 -19.63 -18.84 -26.55
CA GLY A 747 -18.96 -19.75 -27.50
C GLY A 747 -19.05 -19.27 -28.94
N PRO A 748 -18.48 -20.04 -29.88
CA PRO A 748 -18.54 -19.68 -31.29
C PRO A 748 -19.99 -19.63 -31.80
N GLY A 749 -20.32 -18.55 -32.52
CA GLY A 749 -21.67 -18.34 -33.07
C GLY A 749 -22.70 -17.78 -32.08
N SER A 750 -22.30 -17.42 -30.85
CA SER A 750 -23.15 -16.68 -29.92
C SER A 750 -23.51 -15.30 -30.47
N ASP A 751 -24.69 -14.79 -30.10
CA ASP A 751 -25.08 -13.44 -30.49
C ASP A 751 -24.26 -12.39 -29.70
N PRO A 752 -23.46 -11.54 -30.35
CA PRO A 752 -22.66 -10.50 -29.65
C PRO A 752 -23.50 -9.53 -28.82
N SER A 753 -24.78 -9.33 -29.19
CA SER A 753 -25.69 -8.46 -28.43
C SER A 753 -26.05 -9.02 -27.03
N ALA A 754 -25.80 -10.30 -26.81
CA ALA A 754 -25.98 -10.97 -25.52
C ALA A 754 -24.67 -11.06 -24.71
N ALA A 755 -23.56 -10.55 -25.24
CA ALA A 755 -22.26 -10.58 -24.57
C ALA A 755 -22.29 -9.82 -23.25
N LYS A 756 -21.55 -10.34 -22.25
CA LYS A 756 -21.43 -9.73 -20.92
C LYS A 756 -20.04 -9.13 -20.75
N VAL A 757 -19.97 -8.03 -20.04
CA VAL A 757 -18.67 -7.48 -19.64
C VAL A 757 -18.09 -8.38 -18.53
N SER A 758 -16.90 -8.94 -18.76
CA SER A 758 -16.18 -9.81 -17.82
C SER A 758 -14.70 -9.43 -17.78
N SER A 759 -13.99 -9.75 -16.72
CA SER A 759 -12.54 -9.63 -16.73
C SER A 759 -11.86 -10.87 -17.30
N VAL A 760 -10.61 -10.70 -17.72
CA VAL A 760 -9.80 -11.84 -18.18
C VAL A 760 -9.67 -12.85 -17.03
N LEU A 761 -9.42 -12.39 -15.81
CA LEU A 761 -9.30 -13.22 -14.61
C LEU A 761 -10.58 -14.03 -14.32
N GLU A 762 -11.76 -13.41 -14.41
CA GLU A 762 -13.05 -14.11 -14.24
C GLU A 762 -13.22 -15.27 -15.23
N THR A 763 -12.75 -15.09 -16.46
CA THR A 763 -12.88 -16.11 -17.53
C THR A 763 -11.79 -17.16 -17.47
N THR A 764 -10.54 -16.77 -17.27
CA THR A 764 -9.40 -17.68 -17.35
C THR A 764 -9.13 -18.41 -16.05
N GLY A 765 -9.64 -17.89 -14.95
CA GLY A 765 -9.30 -18.40 -13.62
C GLY A 765 -7.88 -18.03 -13.20
N ARG A 766 -7.48 -18.54 -12.04
CA ARG A 766 -6.18 -18.24 -11.45
C ARG A 766 -5.08 -19.16 -11.99
N GLY A 767 -3.86 -18.64 -11.99
CA GLY A 767 -2.67 -19.27 -12.53
C GLY A 767 -2.29 -18.69 -13.89
N TYR A 768 -1.56 -19.46 -14.70
CA TYR A 768 -1.22 -19.02 -16.04
C TYR A 768 -2.37 -19.20 -17.01
N PHE A 769 -2.44 -18.31 -18.02
CA PHE A 769 -3.40 -18.32 -19.10
C PHE A 769 -2.77 -17.73 -20.36
N ALA A 770 -3.39 -18.00 -21.52
CA ALA A 770 -2.99 -17.35 -22.78
C ALA A 770 -4.08 -16.38 -23.25
N VAL A 771 -3.68 -15.27 -23.86
CA VAL A 771 -4.56 -14.33 -24.56
C VAL A 771 -4.09 -14.19 -25.99
N ALA A 772 -5.02 -14.31 -26.94
CA ALA A 772 -4.79 -14.07 -28.35
C ALA A 772 -5.76 -12.98 -28.85
N LEU A 773 -5.27 -11.78 -29.06
CA LEU A 773 -6.03 -10.69 -29.68
C LEU A 773 -5.87 -10.76 -31.20
N VAL A 774 -6.98 -10.83 -31.92
CA VAL A 774 -7.01 -11.20 -33.34
C VAL A 774 -7.95 -10.31 -34.19
N ASP A 775 -7.56 -10.04 -35.43
CA ASP A 775 -8.42 -9.53 -36.53
C ASP A 775 -8.70 -10.67 -37.50
N TYR A 776 -9.83 -11.35 -37.33
CA TYR A 776 -10.13 -12.56 -38.11
C TYR A 776 -10.29 -12.30 -39.61
N GLY A 777 -9.76 -13.22 -40.40
CA GLY A 777 -9.77 -13.17 -41.88
C GLY A 777 -8.47 -12.64 -42.48
N THR A 778 -7.52 -12.21 -41.65
CA THR A 778 -6.16 -11.90 -42.10
C THR A 778 -5.32 -13.17 -42.21
N GLU A 779 -4.36 -13.18 -43.13
CA GLU A 779 -3.46 -14.32 -43.33
C GLU A 779 -2.66 -14.66 -42.08
N PRO A 780 -2.06 -13.69 -41.35
CA PRO A 780 -1.33 -13.95 -40.12
C PRO A 780 -2.16 -14.63 -39.01
N VAL A 781 -3.42 -14.25 -38.84
CA VAL A 781 -4.34 -14.83 -37.84
C VAL A 781 -4.77 -16.24 -38.23
N ASN A 782 -5.03 -16.49 -39.52
CA ASN A 782 -5.37 -17.83 -39.99
C ASN A 782 -4.22 -18.81 -39.79
N HIS A 783 -2.99 -18.42 -40.08
CA HIS A 783 -1.80 -19.22 -39.76
C HIS A 783 -1.61 -19.46 -38.25
N ALA A 784 -1.84 -18.47 -37.41
CA ALA A 784 -1.76 -18.64 -35.97
C ALA A 784 -2.80 -19.66 -35.45
N PHE A 785 -4.04 -19.63 -35.98
CA PHE A 785 -5.07 -20.62 -35.62
C PHE A 785 -4.72 -22.02 -36.16
N MET A 786 -4.13 -22.14 -37.33
CA MET A 786 -3.65 -23.44 -37.85
C MET A 786 -2.54 -24.01 -36.97
N ASP A 787 -1.57 -23.20 -36.56
CA ASP A 787 -0.49 -23.61 -35.68
C ASP A 787 -1.01 -24.05 -34.31
N ILE A 788 -1.95 -23.30 -33.71
CA ILE A 788 -2.60 -23.67 -32.45
C ILE A 788 -3.41 -24.97 -32.61
N SER A 789 -4.11 -25.14 -33.74
CA SER A 789 -4.85 -26.38 -34.05
C SER A 789 -3.94 -27.60 -34.19
N ALA A 790 -2.75 -27.44 -34.74
CA ALA A 790 -1.77 -28.50 -34.90
C ALA A 790 -1.23 -29.05 -33.55
N VAL A 791 -1.25 -28.24 -32.51
CA VAL A 791 -0.79 -28.59 -31.16
C VAL A 791 -1.92 -28.59 -30.12
N ALA A 792 -3.16 -28.72 -30.55
CA ALA A 792 -4.33 -28.61 -29.67
C ALA A 792 -4.29 -29.62 -28.52
N SER A 793 -3.82 -30.85 -28.76
CA SER A 793 -3.72 -31.89 -27.74
C SER A 793 -2.76 -31.54 -26.61
N GLU A 794 -1.62 -30.95 -26.93
CA GLU A 794 -0.61 -30.53 -25.95
C GLU A 794 -1.09 -29.33 -25.12
N LEU A 795 -1.83 -28.41 -25.76
CA LEU A 795 -2.42 -27.26 -25.05
C LEU A 795 -3.61 -27.70 -24.19
N GLU A 796 -4.34 -28.76 -24.55
CA GLU A 796 -5.35 -29.38 -23.69
C GLU A 796 -4.72 -30.06 -22.45
N GLU A 797 -3.56 -30.72 -22.61
CA GLU A 797 -2.79 -31.27 -21.47
C GLU A 797 -2.32 -30.18 -20.52
N TRP A 798 -1.99 -28.99 -21.01
CA TRP A 798 -1.67 -27.85 -20.16
C TRP A 798 -2.86 -27.45 -19.27
N GLY A 799 -4.09 -27.69 -19.73
CA GLY A 799 -5.31 -27.54 -18.94
C GLY A 799 -5.66 -26.10 -18.55
N ARG A 800 -5.00 -25.09 -19.13
CA ARG A 800 -5.24 -23.68 -18.86
C ARG A 800 -6.09 -23.03 -19.93
N ASN A 801 -6.85 -22.01 -19.57
CA ASN A 801 -7.71 -21.30 -20.52
C ASN A 801 -6.88 -20.47 -21.51
N ILE A 802 -7.33 -20.48 -22.75
CA ILE A 802 -6.81 -19.65 -23.84
C ILE A 802 -7.94 -18.71 -24.25
N LEU A 803 -7.80 -17.43 -23.98
CA LEU A 803 -8.81 -16.42 -24.32
C LEU A 803 -8.52 -15.84 -25.70
N VAL A 804 -9.37 -16.10 -26.66
CA VAL A 804 -9.33 -15.49 -28.01
C VAL A 804 -10.24 -14.27 -27.99
N VAL A 805 -9.65 -13.09 -28.15
CA VAL A 805 -10.35 -11.80 -28.17
C VAL A 805 -10.32 -11.24 -29.60
N PHE A 806 -11.48 -11.02 -30.17
CA PHE A 806 -11.61 -10.39 -31.49
C PHE A 806 -11.50 -8.87 -31.36
N ALA A 807 -10.74 -8.25 -32.25
CA ALA A 807 -10.55 -6.80 -32.26
C ALA A 807 -11.85 -6.01 -32.54
N SER A 808 -12.84 -6.66 -33.19
CA SER A 808 -14.16 -6.08 -33.44
C SER A 808 -15.25 -7.13 -33.46
N GLU A 809 -16.51 -6.70 -33.34
CA GLU A 809 -17.68 -7.54 -33.51
C GLU A 809 -17.75 -8.12 -34.94
N ASP A 810 -17.33 -7.36 -35.94
CA ASP A 810 -17.29 -7.80 -37.34
C ASP A 810 -16.30 -8.95 -37.55
N ASP A 811 -15.15 -8.94 -36.88
CA ASP A 811 -14.16 -10.03 -36.91
C ASP A 811 -14.75 -11.31 -36.30
N TYR A 812 -15.43 -11.18 -35.17
CA TYR A 812 -16.09 -12.31 -34.52
C TYR A 812 -17.20 -12.90 -35.40
N ARG A 813 -18.03 -12.07 -36.05
CA ARG A 813 -19.12 -12.52 -36.94
C ARG A 813 -18.63 -13.29 -38.18
N LYS A 814 -17.40 -13.04 -38.61
CA LYS A 814 -16.75 -13.74 -39.70
C LYS A 814 -16.10 -15.06 -39.26
N PHE A 815 -15.82 -15.23 -37.98
CA PHE A 815 -15.11 -16.38 -37.44
C PHE A 815 -15.89 -17.67 -37.58
N ARG A 816 -15.25 -18.70 -38.13
CA ARG A 816 -15.78 -20.04 -38.30
C ARG A 816 -14.99 -21.06 -37.52
N ALA A 817 -15.42 -21.35 -36.30
CA ALA A 817 -14.72 -22.26 -35.42
C ALA A 817 -14.54 -23.67 -35.99
N GLN A 818 -15.48 -24.13 -36.82
CA GLN A 818 -15.41 -25.45 -37.49
C GLN A 818 -14.24 -25.61 -38.49
N ASP A 819 -13.62 -24.51 -38.90
CA ASP A 819 -12.48 -24.54 -39.81
C ASP A 819 -11.17 -24.85 -39.08
N PHE A 820 -11.18 -24.88 -37.74
CA PHE A 820 -10.01 -25.09 -36.88
C PHE A 820 -10.30 -26.13 -35.81
N ASN A 821 -9.28 -26.92 -35.45
CA ASN A 821 -9.33 -27.85 -34.33
C ASN A 821 -8.72 -27.17 -33.07
N LEU A 822 -9.41 -26.16 -32.53
CA LEU A 822 -8.91 -25.45 -31.38
C LEU A 822 -9.11 -26.26 -30.07
N PRO A 823 -8.23 -26.08 -29.05
CA PRO A 823 -8.39 -26.74 -27.75
C PRO A 823 -9.73 -26.44 -27.08
N SER A 824 -10.29 -27.39 -26.38
CA SER A 824 -11.54 -27.22 -25.60
C SER A 824 -11.47 -26.16 -24.50
N THR A 825 -10.26 -25.77 -24.11
CA THR A 825 -9.97 -24.72 -23.14
C THR A 825 -10.07 -23.30 -23.71
N VAL A 826 -10.32 -23.16 -25.03
CA VAL A 826 -10.48 -21.84 -25.66
C VAL A 826 -11.79 -21.16 -25.19
N ARG A 827 -11.67 -19.90 -24.85
CA ARG A 827 -12.78 -18.99 -24.52
C ARG A 827 -12.76 -17.84 -25.51
N TYR A 828 -13.92 -17.20 -25.73
CA TYR A 828 -14.07 -16.18 -26.76
C TYR A 828 -14.57 -14.87 -26.21
N GLY A 829 -14.14 -13.76 -26.82
CA GLY A 829 -14.58 -12.42 -26.47
C GLY A 829 -14.30 -11.39 -27.54
N ILE A 830 -14.73 -10.15 -27.28
CA ILE A 830 -14.50 -9.00 -28.16
C ILE A 830 -13.83 -7.90 -27.32
N ASP A 831 -12.83 -7.25 -27.91
CA ASP A 831 -12.14 -6.13 -27.26
C ASP A 831 -13.11 -4.95 -27.04
N LEU A 832 -13.23 -4.51 -25.80
CA LEU A 832 -14.12 -3.41 -25.44
C LEU A 832 -13.43 -2.07 -25.74
N ASP A 833 -13.93 -1.39 -26.77
CA ASP A 833 -13.43 -0.08 -27.22
C ASP A 833 -11.93 -0.06 -27.59
N GLY A 834 -11.34 -1.20 -27.93
CA GLY A 834 -9.92 -1.32 -28.27
C GLY A 834 -8.95 -1.22 -27.07
N LYS A 835 -9.48 -1.22 -25.85
CA LYS A 835 -8.68 -1.00 -24.62
C LYS A 835 -7.67 -2.10 -24.34
N MET A 836 -8.02 -3.36 -24.62
CA MET A 836 -7.08 -4.48 -24.45
C MET A 836 -5.91 -4.35 -25.41
N ARG A 837 -6.17 -3.98 -26.67
CA ARG A 837 -5.12 -3.72 -27.64
C ARG A 837 -4.21 -2.56 -27.23
N GLU A 838 -4.79 -1.46 -26.75
CA GLU A 838 -4.03 -0.30 -26.27
C GLU A 838 -3.14 -0.66 -25.08
N MET A 839 -3.67 -1.40 -24.11
CA MET A 839 -2.91 -1.85 -22.95
C MET A 839 -1.75 -2.77 -23.36
N ILE A 840 -1.99 -3.81 -24.19
CA ILE A 840 -0.93 -4.70 -24.66
C ILE A 840 0.12 -3.91 -25.43
N ALA A 841 -0.30 -2.99 -26.30
CA ALA A 841 0.62 -2.15 -27.09
C ALA A 841 1.50 -1.27 -26.18
N SER A 842 0.91 -0.66 -25.16
CA SER A 842 1.64 0.16 -24.17
C SER A 842 2.64 -0.67 -23.38
N GLU A 843 2.19 -1.78 -22.78
CA GLU A 843 3.04 -2.61 -21.90
C GLU A 843 4.17 -3.31 -22.66
N MET A 844 3.91 -3.75 -23.89
CA MET A 844 4.88 -4.41 -24.76
C MET A 844 5.61 -3.44 -25.71
N LYS A 845 5.41 -2.11 -25.55
CA LYS A 845 6.06 -1.03 -26.33
C LYS A 845 5.91 -1.18 -27.84
N LEU A 846 4.69 -1.47 -28.30
CA LEU A 846 4.42 -1.69 -29.73
C LEU A 846 4.12 -0.39 -30.47
N ASP A 847 4.66 -0.22 -31.66
CA ASP A 847 4.35 0.90 -32.54
C ASP A 847 2.87 0.88 -32.97
N LYS A 848 2.15 1.99 -32.72
CA LYS A 848 0.75 2.23 -33.19
C LYS A 848 -0.22 1.06 -33.00
N GLY A 849 -0.18 0.43 -31.82
CA GLY A 849 -1.11 -0.64 -31.46
C GLY A 849 -0.74 -2.04 -31.95
N GLY A 850 0.44 -2.23 -32.49
CA GLY A 850 0.98 -3.53 -32.88
C GLY A 850 0.30 -4.17 -34.11
N ARG A 851 0.92 -5.22 -34.65
CA ARG A 851 0.34 -6.05 -35.73
C ARG A 851 -0.37 -7.26 -35.11
N LEU A 852 -1.60 -7.49 -35.49
CA LEU A 852 -2.35 -8.67 -35.05
C LEU A 852 -1.89 -9.93 -35.83
N PRO A 853 -1.97 -11.13 -35.21
CA PRO A 853 -2.37 -11.40 -33.85
C PRO A 853 -1.35 -10.92 -32.83
N LEU A 854 -1.83 -10.51 -31.63
CA LEU A 854 -1.00 -10.34 -30.43
C LEU A 854 -1.27 -11.53 -29.51
N ILE A 855 -0.27 -12.35 -29.25
CA ILE A 855 -0.44 -13.54 -28.43
C ILE A 855 0.52 -13.48 -27.25
N LEU A 856 -0.01 -13.66 -26.05
CA LEU A 856 0.78 -13.66 -24.83
C LEU A 856 0.37 -14.81 -23.91
N VAL A 857 1.30 -15.20 -23.03
CA VAL A 857 1.04 -16.05 -21.86
C VAL A 857 1.39 -15.24 -20.64
N ALA A 858 0.41 -15.08 -19.76
CA ALA A 858 0.54 -14.33 -18.51
C ALA A 858 -0.05 -15.11 -17.34
N ASP A 859 0.11 -14.58 -16.14
CA ASP A 859 -0.48 -15.12 -14.92
C ASP A 859 -1.33 -14.11 -14.15
N THR A 860 -1.97 -14.58 -13.11
CA THR A 860 -2.82 -13.75 -12.22
C THR A 860 -2.05 -12.68 -11.43
N PHE A 861 -0.74 -12.68 -11.47
CA PHE A 861 0.12 -11.62 -10.93
C PHE A 861 0.54 -10.60 -12.00
N ASN A 862 -0.15 -10.63 -13.15
CA ASN A 862 0.09 -9.75 -14.29
C ASN A 862 1.47 -9.95 -14.95
N ARG A 863 2.15 -11.09 -14.74
CA ARG A 863 3.48 -11.37 -15.29
C ARG A 863 3.35 -12.02 -16.67
N VAL A 864 3.88 -11.39 -17.70
CA VAL A 864 3.96 -11.96 -19.06
C VAL A 864 5.26 -12.74 -19.21
N VAL A 865 5.19 -14.00 -19.63
CA VAL A 865 6.31 -14.90 -19.83
C VAL A 865 6.51 -15.34 -21.29
N PHE A 866 5.53 -15.04 -22.14
CA PHE A 866 5.61 -15.25 -23.59
C PHE A 866 4.85 -14.13 -24.30
N PHE A 867 5.39 -13.68 -25.42
CA PHE A 867 4.76 -12.70 -26.29
C PHE A 867 5.12 -12.93 -27.75
N SER A 868 4.14 -12.81 -28.64
CA SER A 868 4.32 -12.84 -30.08
C SER A 868 3.45 -11.77 -30.75
N GLN A 869 4.05 -11.03 -31.68
CA GLN A 869 3.38 -10.01 -32.48
C GLN A 869 3.36 -10.41 -33.95
N GLY A 870 2.18 -10.40 -34.57
CA GLY A 870 1.99 -10.92 -35.91
C GLY A 870 2.16 -12.44 -35.94
N TYR A 871 2.16 -13.02 -37.10
CA TYR A 871 2.46 -14.45 -37.25
C TYR A 871 3.97 -14.70 -37.27
N SER A 872 4.42 -15.62 -36.44
CA SER A 872 5.76 -16.16 -36.46
C SER A 872 5.73 -17.67 -36.74
N ILE A 873 6.60 -18.16 -37.60
CA ILE A 873 6.71 -19.58 -37.91
C ILE A 873 7.03 -20.36 -36.62
N GLY A 874 6.28 -21.44 -36.36
CA GLY A 874 6.45 -22.27 -35.17
C GLY A 874 5.80 -21.69 -33.90
N LEU A 875 4.80 -20.82 -34.04
CA LEU A 875 4.05 -20.23 -32.93
C LEU A 875 3.44 -21.30 -32.01
N GLY A 876 2.81 -22.36 -32.57
CA GLY A 876 2.23 -23.45 -31.80
C GLY A 876 3.29 -24.19 -30.96
N GLU A 877 4.44 -24.54 -31.58
CA GLU A 877 5.55 -25.18 -30.88
C GLU A 877 6.12 -24.28 -29.75
N SER A 878 6.15 -22.97 -29.97
CA SER A 878 6.61 -22.00 -28.99
C SER A 878 5.65 -21.91 -27.80
N LEU A 879 4.35 -21.95 -28.02
CA LEU A 879 3.31 -22.01 -26.97
C LEU A 879 3.44 -23.32 -26.16
N VAL A 880 3.60 -24.46 -26.84
CA VAL A 880 3.80 -25.77 -26.16
C VAL A 880 5.10 -25.78 -25.35
N ARG A 881 6.19 -25.24 -25.87
CA ARG A 881 7.44 -25.13 -25.11
C ARG A 881 7.26 -24.25 -23.87
N THR A 882 6.55 -23.13 -24.02
CA THR A 882 6.22 -22.23 -22.90
C THR A 882 5.35 -22.96 -21.88
N SER A 883 4.29 -23.62 -22.29
CA SER A 883 3.37 -24.34 -21.39
C SER A 883 4.06 -25.48 -20.62
N LYS A 884 5.05 -26.16 -21.21
CA LYS A 884 5.84 -27.21 -20.54
C LYS A 884 6.89 -26.67 -19.58
N ALA A 885 7.28 -25.40 -19.71
CA ALA A 885 8.24 -24.75 -18.83
C ALA A 885 7.56 -24.01 -17.64
N LEU A 886 6.21 -23.98 -17.62
CA LEU A 886 5.37 -23.41 -16.56
C LEU A 886 4.83 -24.51 -15.64
#